data_872df337b0150a5b7db2c9ecaccbda23
#
_entry.id   872df337b0150a5b7db2c9ecaccbda23
#
_cell.length_a   1.000
_cell.length_b   1.000
_cell.length_c   1.000
_cell.angle_alpha   90.00
_cell.angle_beta   90.00
_cell.angle_gamma   90.00
#
_symmetry.space_group_name_H-M   'P 1'
#
loop_
_entity.id
_entity.type
_entity.pdbx_description
1 polymer ?
#
loop_
_entity_poly.entity_id
_entity_poly.type
_entity_poly.pdbx_seq_one_letter_code
_entity_poly.pdbx_strand_id
1 'polypeptide(L)'
;MVADTETILIDNVHKPYAAGLLMVRPGEQIYDIMIDTYFSEDYSIILDSFEERSTKVLYDLVLRISTIVRQEQSTFTIYFHNFSRFDGILLLKHLACHHKSYKLKPLMRNHRLYELAVYSGKKMLFRFRDSLNLLPGKLSALAKNLCPGLGPKGSIPYEEVTLSNLASMKKSLLDYMKQDILLLGGVMKKAQEIYWKLYKVDIESHITLSSLALSIFRMKYYDASNWPIHIPNKNEDSFIRRAYYGGHTDTYKPYGEDLYYYDVNSLYPFIMKEFPMPGGVPVWHGNLEGKNLDSMFGFIEAYVVCPKTIKKPFLPYRDKNNTLIFPTGEFVGVYYCEELKYARGLGYTVLPISGYLFERMESPFSDFVSSLFESRLEARISGNEAMAYVYKILMNSLYGRFGINPKSTITEVCDEDRYKHLIRHSELIFGDMLSENNYIVAYHSNTETGSDYWNPPKNSAVQLAAAITASARIYMYPYISREDCYYTDTDSVVLGQPLPKEVISSSVLGKFKLEDRVMKGYFLAPKSYFYIAIDGTNVLKYKGPAKNQVYPEWFESQYADPSRTELVPVEANFRIDWHTLNIIKKDTLVRLGIKLGTKRIPVYHRDVWVDTDPIDIKDLSSLDHIGKQIIKSLRNDVILLQTENNILNEKFSQKEREIAERYKEMKSQFDAKKNTDKSTPPLLSTFRVKPMSFSSYMLEGY
;
A
#
# COMPACT_ATOMS: atom_id res chain seq x y z
N MET A 1 -5.17 18.96 -20.64
CA MET A 1 -6.42 19.63 -20.25
C MET A 1 -6.72 19.37 -18.79
N VAL A 2 -7.42 20.30 -18.14
CA VAL A 2 -7.93 20.12 -16.77
C VAL A 2 -9.41 20.49 -16.72
N ALA A 3 -10.18 19.85 -15.84
CA ALA A 3 -11.60 20.07 -15.73
C ALA A 3 -12.07 19.88 -14.29
N ASP A 4 -13.29 20.33 -14.01
CA ASP A 4 -13.97 20.16 -12.74
C ASP A 4 -15.48 20.11 -12.94
N THR A 5 -16.19 19.46 -12.00
CA THR A 5 -17.65 19.41 -11.97
C THR A 5 -18.15 19.81 -10.59
N GLU A 6 -19.25 20.57 -10.56
CA GLU A 6 -19.94 20.97 -9.34
C GLU A 6 -21.31 20.32 -9.26
N THR A 7 -21.68 19.88 -8.07
CA THR A 7 -22.92 19.11 -7.86
C THR A 7 -23.81 19.70 -6.78
N ILE A 8 -25.11 19.47 -6.94
CA ILE A 8 -26.15 19.73 -5.96
C ILE A 8 -26.74 18.40 -5.47
N LEU A 9 -27.16 18.36 -4.23
CA LEU A 9 -27.78 17.19 -3.63
C LEU A 9 -29.30 17.23 -3.85
N ILE A 10 -29.84 16.25 -4.59
CA ILE A 10 -31.28 16.07 -4.81
C ILE A 10 -31.62 14.64 -4.43
N ASP A 11 -32.58 14.47 -3.53
CA ASP A 11 -33.03 13.16 -3.03
C ASP A 11 -31.83 12.29 -2.56
N ASN A 12 -30.88 12.89 -1.86
CA ASN A 12 -29.63 12.28 -1.41
C ASN A 12 -28.69 11.81 -2.53
N VAL A 13 -28.87 12.24 -3.77
CA VAL A 13 -28.00 11.94 -4.92
C VAL A 13 -27.34 13.22 -5.41
N HIS A 14 -26.03 13.18 -5.61
CA HIS A 14 -25.28 14.28 -6.22
C HIS A 14 -25.57 14.36 -7.72
N LYS A 15 -26.08 15.50 -8.17
CA LYS A 15 -26.39 15.80 -9.56
C LYS A 15 -25.53 16.98 -10.04
N PRO A 16 -24.82 16.87 -11.17
CA PRO A 16 -24.04 17.99 -11.72
C PRO A 16 -24.92 19.20 -12.07
N TYR A 17 -24.55 20.38 -11.59
CA TYR A 17 -25.18 21.65 -12.04
C TYR A 17 -24.21 22.50 -12.87
N ALA A 18 -22.91 22.27 -12.74
CA ALA A 18 -21.90 22.95 -13.54
C ALA A 18 -20.74 22.04 -13.90
N ALA A 19 -20.11 22.32 -15.03
CA ALA A 19 -18.88 21.71 -15.46
C ALA A 19 -18.00 22.73 -16.19
N GLY A 20 -16.68 22.56 -16.12
CA GLY A 20 -15.76 23.45 -16.79
C GLY A 20 -14.53 22.75 -17.32
N LEU A 21 -13.91 23.34 -18.34
CA LEU A 21 -12.73 22.81 -19.04
C LEU A 21 -11.74 23.92 -19.34
N LEU A 22 -10.47 23.68 -19.04
CA LEU A 22 -9.33 24.52 -19.40
C LEU A 22 -8.35 23.71 -20.25
N MET A 23 -8.05 24.22 -21.43
CA MET A 23 -6.98 23.68 -22.27
C MET A 23 -5.76 24.60 -22.21
N VAL A 24 -4.64 24.09 -21.72
CA VAL A 24 -3.36 24.80 -21.66
C VAL A 24 -2.45 24.29 -22.77
N ARG A 25 -1.98 25.20 -23.64
CA ARG A 25 -1.00 24.88 -24.68
C ARG A 25 0.42 25.27 -24.25
N PRO A 26 1.46 24.69 -24.86
CA PRO A 26 2.83 25.11 -24.60
C PRO A 26 3.04 26.62 -24.87
N GLY A 27 3.67 27.31 -23.93
CA GLY A 27 3.94 28.73 -24.01
C GLY A 27 2.81 29.66 -23.54
N GLU A 28 1.58 29.16 -23.39
CA GLU A 28 0.45 30.00 -22.92
C GLU A 28 0.58 30.33 -21.42
N GLN A 29 0.20 31.55 -21.07
CA GLN A 29 0.04 31.92 -19.65
C GLN A 29 -1.35 31.55 -19.19
N ILE A 30 -1.44 30.88 -18.04
CA ILE A 30 -2.69 30.29 -17.54
C ILE A 30 -3.77 31.36 -17.33
N TYR A 31 -3.42 32.56 -16.88
CA TYR A 31 -4.41 33.63 -16.62
C TYR A 31 -5.12 34.15 -17.86
N ASP A 32 -4.49 34.01 -19.04
CA ASP A 32 -5.00 34.55 -20.30
C ASP A 32 -5.92 33.55 -21.02
N ILE A 33 -6.06 32.36 -20.50
CA ILE A 33 -6.83 31.28 -21.14
C ILE A 33 -8.28 31.32 -20.67
N MET A 34 -9.20 31.34 -21.63
CA MET A 34 -10.61 31.24 -21.33
C MET A 34 -11.00 29.83 -20.88
N ILE A 35 -11.74 29.74 -19.79
CA ILE A 35 -12.30 28.48 -19.28
C ILE A 35 -13.69 28.29 -19.88
N ASP A 36 -13.87 27.20 -20.62
CA ASP A 36 -15.20 26.80 -21.09
C ASP A 36 -16.05 26.36 -19.88
N THR A 37 -17.25 26.88 -19.73
CA THR A 37 -18.14 26.55 -18.60
C THR A 37 -19.54 26.25 -19.10
N TYR A 38 -20.18 25.28 -18.43
CA TYR A 38 -21.55 24.83 -18.68
C TYR A 38 -22.29 24.88 -17.36
N PHE A 39 -23.54 25.44 -17.40
CA PHE A 39 -24.30 25.65 -16.17
C PHE A 39 -25.78 25.23 -16.43
N SER A 40 -26.35 24.45 -15.53
CA SER A 40 -27.67 23.82 -15.72
C SER A 40 -28.76 24.82 -15.99
N GLU A 41 -28.79 25.97 -15.30
CA GLU A 41 -29.83 26.96 -15.47
C GLU A 41 -29.78 27.71 -16.81
N ASP A 42 -28.70 27.61 -17.56
CA ASP A 42 -28.60 28.17 -18.93
C ASP A 42 -29.49 27.38 -19.92
N TYR A 43 -29.88 26.17 -19.56
CA TYR A 43 -30.77 25.32 -20.37
C TYR A 43 -32.23 25.37 -19.91
N SER A 44 -32.57 26.18 -18.90
CA SER A 44 -33.93 26.23 -18.32
C SER A 44 -35.03 26.66 -19.30
N ILE A 45 -34.65 27.36 -20.38
CA ILE A 45 -35.62 27.77 -21.43
C ILE A 45 -36.00 26.58 -22.33
N ILE A 46 -35.13 25.59 -22.48
CA ILE A 46 -35.32 24.48 -23.43
C ILE A 46 -35.55 23.11 -22.76
N LEU A 47 -35.17 22.99 -21.47
CA LEU A 47 -35.31 21.75 -20.71
C LEU A 47 -35.98 22.04 -19.36
N ASP A 48 -37.13 21.43 -19.17
CA ASP A 48 -37.97 21.71 -17.99
C ASP A 48 -37.41 21.04 -16.73
N SER A 49 -36.98 19.79 -16.84
CA SER A 49 -36.49 19.05 -15.67
C SER A 49 -35.04 19.33 -15.36
N PHE A 50 -34.69 19.43 -14.08
CA PHE A 50 -33.29 19.57 -13.64
C PHE A 50 -32.44 18.36 -14.05
N GLU A 51 -32.99 17.16 -14.09
CA GLU A 51 -32.27 15.94 -14.50
C GLU A 51 -31.79 16.05 -15.96
N GLU A 52 -32.63 16.57 -16.86
CA GLU A 52 -32.23 16.79 -18.25
C GLU A 52 -31.16 17.88 -18.37
N ARG A 53 -31.33 18.98 -17.61
CA ARG A 53 -30.32 20.06 -17.57
C ARG A 53 -28.98 19.58 -17.03
N SER A 54 -29.00 18.81 -15.96
CA SER A 54 -27.79 18.17 -15.37
C SER A 54 -27.11 17.25 -16.37
N THR A 55 -27.87 16.42 -17.08
CA THR A 55 -27.37 15.56 -18.15
C THR A 55 -26.73 16.38 -19.29
N LYS A 56 -27.37 17.49 -19.66
CA LYS A 56 -26.91 18.40 -20.72
C LYS A 56 -25.55 19.06 -20.36
N VAL A 57 -25.33 19.42 -19.09
CA VAL A 57 -24.05 19.97 -18.61
C VAL A 57 -22.91 19.02 -18.93
N LEU A 58 -23.03 17.74 -18.58
CA LEU A 58 -21.99 16.74 -18.86
C LEU A 58 -21.89 16.41 -20.35
N TYR A 59 -23.03 16.39 -21.05
CA TYR A 59 -23.05 16.16 -22.49
C TYR A 59 -22.27 17.22 -23.26
N ASP A 60 -22.47 18.52 -22.93
CA ASP A 60 -21.75 19.60 -23.57
C ASP A 60 -20.26 19.65 -23.22
N LEU A 61 -19.89 19.30 -22.00
CA LEU A 61 -18.50 19.09 -21.62
C LEU A 61 -17.83 18.02 -22.50
N VAL A 62 -18.43 16.84 -22.63
CA VAL A 62 -17.92 15.74 -23.45
C VAL A 62 -17.89 16.11 -24.94
N LEU A 63 -18.91 16.81 -25.43
CA LEU A 63 -18.98 17.31 -26.80
C LEU A 63 -17.84 18.30 -27.08
N ARG A 64 -17.57 19.21 -26.16
CA ARG A 64 -16.45 20.19 -26.28
C ARG A 64 -15.11 19.47 -26.34
N ILE A 65 -14.87 18.53 -25.43
CA ILE A 65 -13.65 17.70 -25.44
C ILE A 65 -13.50 16.98 -26.79
N SER A 66 -14.57 16.33 -27.27
CA SER A 66 -14.58 15.61 -28.55
C SER A 66 -14.31 16.53 -29.73
N THR A 67 -14.80 17.77 -29.70
CA THR A 67 -14.58 18.79 -30.72
C THR A 67 -13.09 19.19 -30.75
N ILE A 68 -12.49 19.48 -29.60
CA ILE A 68 -11.08 19.81 -29.49
C ILE A 68 -10.21 18.66 -30.03
N VAL A 69 -10.49 17.42 -29.60
CA VAL A 69 -9.77 16.22 -30.05
C VAL A 69 -9.80 16.06 -31.58
N ARG A 70 -10.94 16.36 -32.21
CA ARG A 70 -11.07 16.32 -33.68
C ARG A 70 -10.31 17.44 -34.36
N GLN A 71 -10.38 18.66 -33.82
CA GLN A 71 -9.70 19.84 -34.37
C GLN A 71 -8.17 19.70 -34.30
N GLU A 72 -7.66 19.28 -33.14
CA GLU A 72 -6.23 19.13 -32.90
C GLU A 72 -5.68 17.79 -33.45
N GLN A 73 -6.53 16.87 -33.90
CA GLN A 73 -6.19 15.53 -34.40
C GLN A 73 -5.28 14.72 -33.44
N SER A 74 -5.41 14.98 -32.16
CA SER A 74 -4.56 14.41 -31.10
C SER A 74 -5.40 13.76 -30.01
N THR A 75 -4.80 12.82 -29.28
CA THR A 75 -5.38 12.22 -28.09
C THR A 75 -5.00 13.03 -26.87
N PHE A 76 -5.98 13.40 -26.05
CA PHE A 76 -5.76 14.21 -24.86
C PHE A 76 -6.03 13.44 -23.57
N THR A 77 -5.29 13.81 -22.52
CA THR A 77 -5.61 13.45 -21.14
C THR A 77 -6.26 14.66 -20.45
N ILE A 78 -7.40 14.43 -19.81
CA ILE A 78 -8.12 15.43 -19.03
C ILE A 78 -7.97 15.07 -17.56
N TYR A 79 -7.40 15.97 -16.77
CA TYR A 79 -7.21 15.78 -15.33
C TYR A 79 -8.30 16.48 -14.53
N PHE A 80 -8.80 15.76 -13.54
CA PHE A 80 -9.61 16.29 -12.43
C PHE A 80 -8.87 16.05 -11.12
N HIS A 81 -9.20 16.79 -10.09
CA HIS A 81 -8.64 16.55 -8.76
C HIS A 81 -9.63 15.74 -7.91
N ASN A 82 -9.23 14.57 -7.48
CA ASN A 82 -10.09 13.54 -6.84
C ASN A 82 -11.07 12.84 -7.81
N PHE A 83 -10.73 12.78 -9.09
CA PHE A 83 -11.48 12.08 -10.14
C PHE A 83 -11.91 10.68 -9.73
N SER A 84 -11.01 9.92 -9.11
CA SER A 84 -11.19 8.50 -8.77
C SER A 84 -12.42 8.20 -7.92
N ARG A 85 -12.91 9.17 -7.15
CA ARG A 85 -14.00 9.00 -6.18
C ARG A 85 -15.17 9.94 -6.40
N PHE A 86 -15.09 10.88 -7.34
CA PHE A 86 -16.14 11.87 -7.58
C PHE A 86 -16.42 12.07 -9.06
N ASP A 87 -15.76 12.99 -9.76
CA ASP A 87 -16.03 13.33 -11.16
C ASP A 87 -16.00 12.13 -12.09
N GLY A 88 -15.08 11.19 -11.83
CA GLY A 88 -14.95 9.97 -12.62
C GLY A 88 -16.19 9.08 -12.59
N ILE A 89 -16.87 9.02 -11.46
CA ILE A 89 -18.09 8.22 -11.32
C ILE A 89 -19.24 8.89 -12.06
N LEU A 90 -19.37 10.21 -11.95
CA LEU A 90 -20.37 10.99 -12.69
C LEU A 90 -20.19 10.82 -14.21
N LEU A 91 -18.96 10.96 -14.69
CA LEU A 91 -18.61 10.82 -16.10
C LEU A 91 -18.75 9.38 -16.62
N LEU A 92 -18.35 8.40 -15.83
CA LEU A 92 -18.50 6.98 -16.19
C LEU A 92 -19.98 6.64 -16.39
N LYS A 93 -20.82 7.03 -15.43
CA LYS A 93 -22.27 6.85 -15.53
C LYS A 93 -22.86 7.55 -16.75
N HIS A 94 -22.53 8.84 -16.91
CA HIS A 94 -23.02 9.66 -18.02
C HIS A 94 -22.66 9.06 -19.39
N LEU A 95 -21.39 8.68 -19.57
CA LEU A 95 -20.90 8.10 -20.82
C LEU A 95 -21.55 6.73 -21.10
N ALA A 96 -21.69 5.88 -20.07
CA ALA A 96 -22.31 4.57 -20.23
C ALA A 96 -23.81 4.66 -20.59
N CYS A 97 -24.53 5.68 -20.10
CA CYS A 97 -25.98 5.83 -20.33
C CYS A 97 -26.31 6.65 -21.58
N HIS A 98 -25.50 7.67 -21.92
CA HIS A 98 -25.89 8.67 -22.93
C HIS A 98 -25.02 8.68 -24.20
N HIS A 99 -23.87 7.98 -24.21
CA HIS A 99 -22.97 7.94 -25.36
C HIS A 99 -22.78 6.52 -25.91
N LYS A 100 -23.83 5.97 -26.52
CA LYS A 100 -23.86 4.58 -27.05
C LYS A 100 -22.77 4.29 -28.11
N SER A 101 -22.25 5.31 -28.79
CA SER A 101 -21.21 5.16 -29.82
C SER A 101 -19.78 5.03 -29.26
N TYR A 102 -19.59 5.31 -27.98
CA TYR A 102 -18.28 5.23 -27.34
C TYR A 102 -18.07 3.86 -26.67
N LYS A 103 -16.89 3.31 -26.87
CA LYS A 103 -16.41 2.17 -26.10
C LYS A 103 -15.61 2.68 -24.91
N LEU A 104 -16.04 2.30 -23.70
CA LEU A 104 -15.43 2.73 -22.44
C LEU A 104 -14.46 1.67 -21.93
N LYS A 105 -13.30 2.11 -21.49
CA LYS A 105 -12.31 1.25 -20.83
C LYS A 105 -11.90 1.90 -19.51
N PRO A 106 -12.65 1.66 -18.42
CA PRO A 106 -12.25 2.09 -17.09
C PRO A 106 -11.11 1.21 -16.57
N LEU A 107 -10.03 1.84 -16.09
CA LEU A 107 -9.03 1.17 -15.28
C LEU A 107 -9.42 1.31 -13.80
N MET A 108 -10.09 0.31 -13.30
CA MET A 108 -10.61 0.29 -11.94
C MET A 108 -10.04 -0.89 -11.15
N ARG A 109 -9.53 -0.62 -9.95
CA ARG A 109 -8.98 -1.61 -9.02
C ARG A 109 -9.42 -1.28 -7.60
N ASN A 110 -9.90 -2.27 -6.86
CA ASN A 110 -10.34 -2.13 -5.48
C ASN A 110 -11.31 -0.95 -5.29
N HIS A 111 -12.30 -0.85 -6.18
CA HIS A 111 -13.30 0.23 -6.22
C HIS A 111 -12.70 1.64 -6.32
N ARG A 112 -11.59 1.78 -7.02
CA ARG A 112 -10.98 3.07 -7.34
C ARG A 112 -10.75 3.19 -8.84
N LEU A 113 -11.29 4.24 -9.43
CA LEU A 113 -11.18 4.54 -10.85
C LEU A 113 -9.91 5.36 -11.12
N TYR A 114 -8.89 4.72 -11.68
CA TYR A 114 -7.60 5.35 -11.98
C TYR A 114 -7.60 6.10 -13.30
N GLU A 115 -8.27 5.55 -14.31
CA GLU A 115 -8.36 6.12 -15.66
C GLU A 115 -9.68 5.69 -16.28
N LEU A 116 -10.28 6.59 -17.06
CA LEU A 116 -11.39 6.28 -17.93
C LEU A 116 -11.00 6.64 -19.36
N ALA A 117 -10.65 5.65 -20.16
CA ALA A 117 -10.33 5.84 -21.58
C ALA A 117 -11.59 5.68 -22.45
N VAL A 118 -11.76 6.61 -23.39
CA VAL A 118 -12.92 6.69 -24.30
C VAL A 118 -12.46 6.46 -25.73
N TYR A 119 -13.09 5.50 -26.40
CA TYR A 119 -12.75 5.05 -27.74
C TYR A 119 -13.92 5.26 -28.70
N SER A 120 -13.60 5.54 -29.97
CA SER A 120 -14.49 5.37 -31.12
C SER A 120 -13.92 4.25 -32.00
N GLY A 121 -14.61 3.12 -32.04
CA GLY A 121 -14.09 1.90 -32.64
C GLY A 121 -12.78 1.43 -31.94
N LYS A 122 -11.68 1.39 -32.67
CA LYS A 122 -10.36 1.00 -32.17
C LYS A 122 -9.49 2.20 -31.73
N LYS A 123 -9.89 3.43 -32.09
CA LYS A 123 -9.11 4.63 -31.82
C LYS A 123 -9.50 5.23 -30.48
N MET A 124 -8.49 5.40 -29.60
CA MET A 124 -8.66 6.20 -28.37
C MET A 124 -8.81 7.66 -28.73
N LEU A 125 -9.86 8.31 -28.26
CA LEU A 125 -10.13 9.72 -28.48
C LEU A 125 -9.50 10.57 -27.39
N PHE A 126 -9.84 10.26 -26.15
CA PHE A 126 -9.34 10.94 -24.95
C PHE A 126 -9.43 10.01 -23.73
N ARG A 127 -8.82 10.44 -22.64
CA ARG A 127 -8.89 9.74 -21.36
C ARG A 127 -8.98 10.74 -20.22
N PHE A 128 -9.65 10.34 -19.16
CA PHE A 128 -9.74 11.08 -17.91
C PHE A 128 -8.85 10.44 -16.86
N ARG A 129 -8.21 11.25 -16.04
CA ARG A 129 -7.31 10.82 -14.96
C ARG A 129 -7.44 11.69 -13.72
N ASP A 130 -6.95 11.15 -12.61
CA ASP A 130 -6.92 11.81 -11.31
C ASP A 130 -5.55 12.43 -11.04
N SER A 131 -5.48 13.76 -10.94
CA SER A 131 -4.27 14.47 -10.55
C SER A 131 -3.80 14.11 -9.14
N LEU A 132 -4.72 13.76 -8.23
CA LEU A 132 -4.43 13.33 -6.86
C LEU A 132 -3.57 12.05 -6.81
N ASN A 133 -3.63 11.20 -7.85
CA ASN A 133 -2.79 10.02 -7.96
C ASN A 133 -1.33 10.33 -8.29
N LEU A 134 -1.07 11.45 -8.95
CA LEU A 134 0.29 11.94 -9.29
C LEU A 134 0.83 12.93 -8.26
N LEU A 135 -0.06 13.77 -7.72
CA LEU A 135 0.25 14.86 -6.80
C LEU A 135 -0.66 14.73 -5.56
N PRO A 136 -0.28 13.90 -4.58
CA PRO A 136 -1.10 13.65 -3.41
C PRO A 136 -1.16 14.88 -2.51
N GLY A 137 -2.38 15.29 -2.15
CA GLY A 137 -2.63 16.42 -1.27
C GLY A 137 -3.90 17.17 -1.63
N LYS A 138 -4.31 18.10 -0.78
CA LYS A 138 -5.41 19.02 -1.07
C LYS A 138 -5.00 20.00 -2.18
N LEU A 139 -5.88 20.31 -3.12
CA LEU A 139 -5.60 21.26 -4.20
C LEU A 139 -5.10 22.63 -3.67
N SER A 140 -5.68 23.10 -2.54
CA SER A 140 -5.23 24.34 -1.89
C SER A 140 -3.75 24.29 -1.44
N ALA A 141 -3.31 23.17 -0.90
CA ALA A 141 -1.91 23.00 -0.48
C ALA A 141 -0.96 22.84 -1.67
N LEU A 142 -1.38 22.11 -2.71
CA LEU A 142 -0.63 21.97 -3.96
C LEU A 142 -0.46 23.32 -4.65
N ALA A 143 -1.53 24.10 -4.76
CA ALA A 143 -1.49 25.44 -5.38
C ALA A 143 -0.58 26.40 -4.59
N LYS A 144 -0.65 26.39 -3.27
CA LYS A 144 0.25 27.18 -2.40
C LYS A 144 1.73 26.85 -2.65
N ASN A 145 2.06 25.57 -2.84
CA ASN A 145 3.45 25.13 -3.04
C ASN A 145 3.93 25.31 -4.48
N LEU A 146 3.09 25.01 -5.46
CA LEU A 146 3.51 24.93 -6.88
C LEU A 146 3.19 26.18 -7.68
N CYS A 147 2.11 26.89 -7.38
CA CYS A 147 1.66 28.08 -8.12
C CYS A 147 1.03 29.15 -7.21
N PRO A 148 1.77 29.68 -6.21
CA PRO A 148 1.22 30.63 -5.22
C PRO A 148 0.68 31.91 -5.86
N GLY A 149 1.19 32.31 -7.02
CA GLY A 149 0.76 33.51 -7.75
C GLY A 149 -0.66 33.44 -8.33
N LEU A 150 -1.30 32.26 -8.36
CA LEU A 150 -2.66 32.09 -8.86
C LEU A 150 -3.76 32.38 -7.81
N GLY A 151 -3.36 32.73 -6.60
CA GLY A 151 -4.28 33.00 -5.50
C GLY A 151 -4.75 31.75 -4.75
N PRO A 152 -5.56 31.92 -3.70
CA PRO A 152 -6.05 30.83 -2.88
C PRO A 152 -7.25 30.12 -3.52
N LYS A 153 -7.50 28.89 -3.09
CA LYS A 153 -8.74 28.17 -3.34
C LYS A 153 -9.89 28.85 -2.56
N GLY A 154 -11.02 29.07 -3.23
CA GLY A 154 -12.25 29.53 -2.59
C GLY A 154 -12.92 28.45 -1.73
N SER A 155 -14.00 28.80 -1.07
CA SER A 155 -14.85 27.88 -0.32
C SER A 155 -16.32 28.29 -0.48
N ILE A 156 -17.13 27.39 -1.00
CA ILE A 156 -18.60 27.49 -0.97
C ILE A 156 -19.09 26.19 -0.33
N PRO A 157 -19.79 26.25 0.82
CA PRO A 157 -20.41 25.07 1.41
C PRO A 157 -21.45 24.50 0.44
N TYR A 158 -21.30 23.24 0.04
CA TYR A 158 -22.21 22.61 -0.91
C TYR A 158 -23.65 22.50 -0.37
N GLU A 159 -23.82 22.47 0.94
CA GLU A 159 -25.12 22.43 1.61
C GLU A 159 -25.95 23.73 1.43
N GLU A 160 -25.27 24.83 1.15
CA GLU A 160 -25.94 26.13 0.90
C GLU A 160 -26.50 26.24 -0.51
N VAL A 161 -26.07 25.37 -1.43
CA VAL A 161 -26.52 25.38 -2.82
C VAL A 161 -27.79 24.52 -2.94
N THR A 162 -28.88 25.15 -3.36
CA THR A 162 -30.19 24.52 -3.52
C THR A 162 -30.76 24.83 -4.90
N LEU A 163 -31.77 24.05 -5.37
CA LEU A 163 -32.40 24.32 -6.65
C LEU A 163 -33.02 25.72 -6.73
N SER A 164 -33.51 26.26 -5.59
CA SER A 164 -34.16 27.57 -5.51
C SER A 164 -33.22 28.75 -5.64
N ASN A 165 -31.94 28.57 -5.23
CA ASN A 165 -30.95 29.65 -5.25
C ASN A 165 -29.90 29.50 -6.39
N LEU A 166 -29.93 28.38 -7.11
CA LEU A 166 -28.94 28.04 -8.13
C LEU A 166 -28.74 29.14 -9.19
N ALA A 167 -29.86 29.67 -9.75
CA ALA A 167 -29.82 30.71 -10.74
C ALA A 167 -29.24 32.04 -10.20
N SER A 168 -29.60 32.41 -8.95
CA SER A 168 -29.14 33.65 -8.34
C SER A 168 -27.66 33.58 -7.93
N MET A 169 -27.16 32.39 -7.62
CA MET A 169 -25.74 32.13 -7.23
C MET A 169 -24.84 31.87 -8.44
N LYS A 170 -25.35 31.84 -9.67
CA LYS A 170 -24.59 31.44 -10.87
C LYS A 170 -23.21 32.06 -10.95
N LYS A 171 -23.09 33.38 -10.77
CA LYS A 171 -21.80 34.09 -10.86
C LYS A 171 -20.80 33.56 -9.84
N SER A 172 -21.16 33.52 -8.56
CA SER A 172 -20.28 33.07 -7.47
C SER A 172 -19.89 31.59 -7.62
N LEU A 173 -20.81 30.72 -8.05
CA LEU A 173 -20.57 29.31 -8.28
C LEU A 173 -19.61 29.06 -9.45
N LEU A 174 -19.79 29.78 -10.56
CA LEU A 174 -18.90 29.70 -11.71
C LEU A 174 -17.52 30.30 -11.42
N ASP A 175 -17.45 31.42 -10.69
CA ASP A 175 -16.16 32.01 -10.29
C ASP A 175 -15.40 31.07 -9.37
N TYR A 176 -16.07 30.38 -8.44
CA TYR A 176 -15.49 29.35 -7.59
C TYR A 176 -14.94 28.18 -8.41
N MET A 177 -15.73 27.57 -9.29
CA MET A 177 -15.32 26.46 -10.16
C MET A 177 -14.16 26.86 -11.08
N LYS A 178 -14.22 28.05 -11.68
CA LYS A 178 -13.13 28.57 -12.54
C LYS A 178 -11.84 28.70 -11.79
N GLN A 179 -11.87 29.18 -10.54
CA GLN A 179 -10.69 29.28 -9.70
C GLN A 179 -10.07 27.88 -9.42
N ASP A 180 -10.89 26.89 -9.11
CA ASP A 180 -10.42 25.51 -8.90
C ASP A 180 -9.77 24.92 -10.16
N ILE A 181 -10.39 25.12 -11.32
CA ILE A 181 -9.84 24.69 -12.62
C ILE A 181 -8.52 25.41 -12.92
N LEU A 182 -8.46 26.72 -12.68
CA LEU A 182 -7.25 27.53 -12.86
C LEU A 182 -6.09 27.02 -11.99
N LEU A 183 -6.37 26.77 -10.70
CA LEU A 183 -5.38 26.23 -9.77
C LEU A 183 -4.90 24.84 -10.20
N LEU A 184 -5.81 23.97 -10.63
CA LEU A 184 -5.45 22.64 -11.12
C LEU A 184 -4.58 22.72 -12.38
N GLY A 185 -4.90 23.61 -13.31
CA GLY A 185 -4.09 23.87 -14.50
C GLY A 185 -2.68 24.32 -14.15
N GLY A 186 -2.56 25.28 -13.21
CA GLY A 186 -1.28 25.77 -12.72
C GLY A 186 -0.43 24.69 -12.06
N VAL A 187 -1.06 23.90 -11.18
CA VAL A 187 -0.43 22.77 -10.47
C VAL A 187 0.11 21.73 -11.47
N MET A 188 -0.71 21.31 -12.43
CA MET A 188 -0.30 20.31 -13.44
C MET A 188 0.80 20.83 -14.37
N LYS A 189 0.68 22.07 -14.85
CA LYS A 189 1.71 22.70 -15.67
C LYS A 189 3.04 22.80 -14.93
N LYS A 190 3.02 23.29 -13.71
CA LYS A 190 4.23 23.45 -12.89
C LYS A 190 4.89 22.11 -12.57
N ALA A 191 4.10 21.09 -12.21
CA ALA A 191 4.61 19.75 -11.98
C ALA A 191 5.26 19.19 -13.25
N GLN A 192 4.61 19.30 -14.42
CA GLN A 192 5.17 18.86 -15.70
C GLN A 192 6.50 19.54 -16.01
N GLU A 193 6.59 20.85 -15.82
CA GLU A 193 7.83 21.64 -16.01
C GLU A 193 8.97 21.14 -15.11
N ILE A 194 8.67 20.88 -13.82
CA ILE A 194 9.66 20.40 -12.85
C ILE A 194 10.16 19.00 -13.24
N TYR A 195 9.27 18.04 -13.48
CA TYR A 195 9.66 16.67 -13.81
C TYR A 195 10.40 16.60 -15.15
N TRP A 196 9.99 17.39 -16.14
CA TRP A 196 10.71 17.49 -17.41
C TRP A 196 12.11 18.10 -17.26
N LYS A 197 12.22 19.18 -16.49
CA LYS A 197 13.51 19.83 -16.23
C LYS A 197 14.48 18.88 -15.52
N LEU A 198 14.02 18.22 -14.46
CA LEU A 198 14.88 17.38 -13.61
C LEU A 198 15.21 16.03 -14.24
N TYR A 199 14.21 15.36 -14.78
CA TYR A 199 14.31 13.94 -15.13
C TYR A 199 14.04 13.65 -16.61
N LYS A 200 13.60 14.62 -17.40
CA LYS A 200 13.15 14.43 -18.79
C LYS A 200 11.99 13.42 -18.88
N VAL A 201 11.11 13.44 -17.89
CA VAL A 201 9.94 12.58 -17.82
C VAL A 201 8.67 13.39 -17.99
N ASP A 202 7.80 12.91 -18.86
CA ASP A 202 6.44 13.40 -19.00
C ASP A 202 5.56 12.74 -17.95
N ILE A 203 4.99 13.55 -17.03
CA ILE A 203 4.12 13.03 -15.96
C ILE A 203 2.85 12.38 -16.52
N GLU A 204 2.40 12.79 -17.71
CA GLU A 204 1.24 12.18 -18.38
C GLU A 204 1.49 10.73 -18.81
N SER A 205 2.73 10.30 -18.93
CA SER A 205 3.09 8.92 -19.23
C SER A 205 2.80 7.96 -18.05
N HIS A 206 2.50 8.49 -16.87
CA HIS A 206 2.24 7.73 -15.65
C HIS A 206 0.87 8.04 -15.05
N ILE A 207 0.23 7.03 -14.46
CA ILE A 207 -1.09 7.19 -13.81
C ILE A 207 -0.92 7.52 -12.31
N THR A 208 0.14 7.03 -11.69
CA THR A 208 0.39 7.19 -10.24
C THR A 208 1.80 7.68 -9.95
N LEU A 209 1.94 8.42 -8.86
CA LEU A 209 3.23 8.90 -8.36
C LEU A 209 4.22 7.74 -8.10
N SER A 210 3.77 6.61 -7.59
CA SER A 210 4.64 5.46 -7.34
C SER A 210 5.17 4.84 -8.64
N SER A 211 4.38 4.86 -9.72
CA SER A 211 4.82 4.46 -11.06
C SER A 211 5.84 5.45 -11.63
N LEU A 212 5.61 6.75 -11.44
CA LEU A 212 6.53 7.82 -11.84
C LEU A 212 7.87 7.70 -11.08
N ALA A 213 7.82 7.50 -9.76
CA ALA A 213 9.00 7.33 -8.92
C ALA A 213 9.83 6.10 -9.35
N LEU A 214 9.18 4.97 -9.65
CA LEU A 214 9.85 3.77 -10.16
C LEU A 214 10.53 4.03 -11.52
N SER A 215 9.88 4.76 -12.43
CA SER A 215 10.47 5.12 -13.72
C SER A 215 11.71 5.98 -13.56
N ILE A 216 11.65 7.00 -12.70
CA ILE A 216 12.79 7.88 -12.41
C ILE A 216 13.93 7.08 -11.78
N PHE A 217 13.62 6.23 -10.79
CA PHE A 217 14.58 5.32 -10.17
C PHE A 217 15.30 4.46 -11.23
N ARG A 218 14.53 3.79 -12.10
CA ARG A 218 15.10 2.91 -13.13
C ARG A 218 15.93 3.62 -14.18
N MET A 219 15.56 4.84 -14.55
CA MET A 219 16.27 5.60 -15.59
C MET A 219 17.54 6.28 -15.09
N LYS A 220 17.59 6.70 -13.83
CA LYS A 220 18.63 7.58 -13.32
C LYS A 220 19.55 6.96 -12.28
N TYR A 221 19.09 5.95 -11.54
CA TYR A 221 19.76 5.46 -10.35
C TYR A 221 19.95 3.94 -10.32
N TYR A 222 19.30 3.22 -11.23
CA TYR A 222 19.27 1.75 -11.19
C TYR A 222 20.10 1.13 -12.30
N ASP A 223 21.01 0.24 -11.91
CA ASP A 223 21.79 -0.59 -12.83
C ASP A 223 21.35 -2.06 -12.72
N ALA A 224 20.58 -2.51 -13.72
CA ALA A 224 20.06 -3.86 -13.76
C ALA A 224 21.13 -4.93 -13.99
N SER A 225 22.31 -4.58 -14.51
CA SER A 225 23.41 -5.50 -14.74
C SER A 225 24.12 -5.88 -13.44
N ASN A 226 24.26 -4.93 -12.54
CA ASN A 226 24.90 -5.13 -11.25
C ASN A 226 23.92 -5.56 -10.15
N TRP A 227 22.66 -5.16 -10.24
CA TRP A 227 21.63 -5.47 -9.26
C TRP A 227 20.30 -5.84 -9.93
N PRO A 228 20.15 -7.06 -10.51
CA PRO A 228 18.89 -7.46 -11.13
C PRO A 228 17.79 -7.63 -10.06
N ILE A 229 16.70 -6.85 -10.17
CA ILE A 229 15.52 -7.02 -9.32
C ILE A 229 14.74 -8.25 -9.82
N HIS A 230 14.70 -9.29 -8.99
CA HIS A 230 13.90 -10.48 -9.24
C HIS A 230 12.40 -10.16 -9.13
N ILE A 231 11.62 -10.61 -10.13
CA ILE A 231 10.16 -10.51 -10.09
C ILE A 231 9.63 -11.90 -9.68
N PRO A 232 9.01 -12.00 -8.47
CA PRO A 232 8.58 -13.27 -7.94
C PRO A 232 7.52 -13.96 -8.81
N ASN A 233 7.60 -15.27 -8.92
CA ASN A 233 6.51 -16.08 -9.43
C ASN A 233 5.36 -16.18 -8.42
N LYS A 234 4.27 -16.88 -8.76
CA LYS A 234 3.07 -17.00 -7.91
C LYS A 234 3.37 -17.62 -6.54
N ASN A 235 4.21 -18.64 -6.50
CA ASN A 235 4.53 -19.35 -5.25
C ASN A 235 5.45 -18.51 -4.37
N GLU A 236 6.48 -17.91 -4.96
CA GLU A 236 7.39 -16.99 -4.29
C GLU A 236 6.65 -15.79 -3.72
N ASP A 237 5.82 -15.11 -4.53
CA ASP A 237 5.02 -13.97 -4.05
C ASP A 237 4.08 -14.38 -2.91
N SER A 238 3.35 -15.48 -3.06
CA SER A 238 2.40 -15.95 -2.04
C SER A 238 3.08 -16.26 -0.72
N PHE A 239 4.26 -16.87 -0.75
CA PHE A 239 5.04 -17.18 0.45
C PHE A 239 5.63 -15.93 1.09
N ILE A 240 6.37 -15.13 0.31
CA ILE A 240 7.07 -13.94 0.81
C ILE A 240 6.07 -12.87 1.30
N ARG A 241 4.92 -12.76 0.66
CA ARG A 241 3.85 -11.82 1.05
C ARG A 241 3.32 -12.09 2.46
N ARG A 242 3.41 -13.32 2.96
CA ARG A 242 3.10 -13.65 4.37
C ARG A 242 4.05 -12.96 5.35
N ALA A 243 5.28 -12.64 4.92
CA ALA A 243 6.26 -11.87 5.68
C ALA A 243 6.15 -10.34 5.49
N TYR A 244 5.26 -9.89 4.60
CA TYR A 244 5.06 -8.46 4.38
C TYR A 244 4.09 -7.89 5.41
N TYR A 245 4.61 -7.59 6.60
CA TYR A 245 3.89 -6.92 7.68
C TYR A 245 4.11 -5.41 7.62
N GLY A 246 3.13 -4.64 8.10
CA GLY A 246 3.23 -3.20 8.27
C GLY A 246 4.09 -2.77 9.46
N GLY A 247 4.16 -1.47 9.70
CA GLY A 247 4.84 -0.90 10.85
C GLY A 247 4.17 -1.25 12.19
N HIS A 248 4.94 -1.19 13.27
CA HIS A 248 4.45 -1.40 14.62
C HIS A 248 3.61 -0.20 15.05
N THR A 249 2.35 -0.42 15.41
CA THR A 249 1.45 0.61 15.93
C THR A 249 0.70 0.07 17.14
N ASP A 250 1.02 0.57 18.32
CA ASP A 250 0.43 0.13 19.58
C ASP A 250 0.38 1.25 20.63
N THR A 251 -0.58 1.12 21.53
CA THR A 251 -0.67 1.88 22.79
C THR A 251 -0.15 1.00 23.92
N TYR A 252 0.80 1.53 24.69
CA TYR A 252 1.35 0.83 25.86
C TYR A 252 0.78 1.41 27.15
N LYS A 253 0.86 2.73 27.32
CA LYS A 253 0.28 3.44 28.48
C LYS A 253 -0.76 4.44 28.00
N PRO A 254 -1.98 4.41 28.56
CA PRO A 254 -3.09 5.20 28.03
C PRO A 254 -3.02 6.70 28.37
N TYR A 255 -2.27 7.07 29.40
CA TYR A 255 -2.17 8.45 29.91
C TYR A 255 -0.75 8.78 30.36
N GLY A 256 -0.34 10.03 30.14
CA GLY A 256 0.92 10.54 30.65
C GLY A 256 1.03 12.06 30.56
N GLU A 257 1.97 12.61 31.32
CA GLU A 257 2.32 14.03 31.39
C GLU A 257 3.81 14.20 31.11
N ASP A 258 4.22 15.41 30.69
CA ASP A 258 5.61 15.77 30.39
C ASP A 258 6.31 14.82 29.42
N LEU A 259 5.65 14.46 28.31
CA LEU A 259 6.14 13.48 27.35
C LEU A 259 6.85 14.14 26.15
N TYR A 260 7.57 13.31 25.42
CA TYR A 260 8.31 13.67 24.21
C TYR A 260 7.78 12.89 23.02
N TYR A 261 7.23 13.58 22.03
CA TYR A 261 6.77 12.97 20.78
C TYR A 261 7.83 13.11 19.71
N TYR A 262 8.41 11.99 19.31
CA TYR A 262 9.46 11.91 18.28
C TYR A 262 8.94 11.22 17.05
N ASP A 263 9.43 11.65 15.88
CA ASP A 263 9.19 11.04 14.57
C ASP A 263 10.51 10.90 13.82
N VAL A 264 10.70 9.79 13.11
CA VAL A 264 11.93 9.55 12.34
C VAL A 264 11.88 10.26 11.00
N ASN A 265 12.89 11.03 10.69
CA ASN A 265 13.02 11.69 9.38
C ASN A 265 13.05 10.67 8.25
N SER A 266 11.93 10.45 7.56
CA SER A 266 11.77 9.57 6.40
C SER A 266 12.27 8.14 6.65
N LEU A 267 11.68 7.44 7.61
CA LEU A 267 12.11 6.11 8.06
C LEU A 267 12.31 5.12 6.91
N TYR A 268 11.30 4.90 6.06
CA TYR A 268 11.43 3.92 4.98
C TYR A 268 12.51 4.28 3.94
N PRO A 269 12.62 5.53 3.47
CA PRO A 269 13.77 5.94 2.67
C PRO A 269 15.12 5.72 3.35
N PHE A 270 15.23 6.00 4.65
CA PHE A 270 16.43 5.72 5.44
C PHE A 270 16.79 4.22 5.41
N ILE A 271 15.81 3.36 5.67
CA ILE A 271 16.00 1.90 5.60
C ILE A 271 16.40 1.47 4.18
N MET A 272 15.75 2.01 3.17
CA MET A 272 16.11 1.74 1.77
C MET A 272 17.55 2.12 1.47
N LYS A 273 18.06 3.17 2.07
CA LYS A 273 19.45 3.63 1.86
C LYS A 273 20.47 2.76 2.59
N GLU A 274 20.26 2.46 3.87
CA GLU A 274 21.30 1.98 4.78
C GLU A 274 21.28 0.46 5.00
N PHE A 275 20.20 -0.24 4.65
CA PHE A 275 20.04 -1.65 4.98
C PHE A 275 20.23 -2.54 3.75
N PRO A 276 20.83 -3.73 3.91
CA PRO A 276 20.98 -4.69 2.82
C PRO A 276 19.62 -5.18 2.33
N MET A 277 19.55 -5.54 1.05
CA MET A 277 18.35 -6.00 0.38
C MET A 277 18.51 -7.41 -0.17
N PRO A 278 17.40 -8.20 -0.25
CA PRO A 278 17.41 -9.51 -0.86
C PRO A 278 17.58 -9.38 -2.39
N GLY A 279 18.75 -9.77 -2.87
CA GLY A 279 19.14 -9.72 -4.27
C GLY A 279 19.20 -11.11 -4.91
N GLY A 280 19.42 -11.12 -6.21
CA GLY A 280 19.50 -12.37 -6.99
C GLY A 280 18.17 -13.12 -7.10
N VAL A 281 18.23 -14.33 -7.63
CA VAL A 281 17.09 -15.25 -7.74
C VAL A 281 16.99 -16.08 -6.46
N PRO A 282 15.83 -16.15 -5.80
CA PRO A 282 15.70 -16.92 -4.58
C PRO A 282 15.81 -18.41 -4.81
N VAL A 283 16.35 -19.12 -3.83
CA VAL A 283 16.43 -20.57 -3.81
C VAL A 283 15.48 -21.11 -2.74
N TRP A 284 14.60 -22.02 -3.11
CA TRP A 284 13.72 -22.70 -2.18
C TRP A 284 14.47 -23.77 -1.39
N HIS A 285 14.27 -23.76 -0.08
CA HIS A 285 14.75 -24.77 0.86
C HIS A 285 13.56 -25.37 1.60
N GLY A 286 13.21 -26.62 1.29
CA GLY A 286 12.07 -27.31 1.90
C GLY A 286 12.33 -27.77 3.34
N ASN A 287 13.61 -27.87 3.75
CA ASN A 287 14.00 -28.18 5.12
C ASN A 287 15.20 -27.31 5.55
N LEU A 288 14.97 -26.48 6.54
CA LEU A 288 15.98 -25.62 7.18
C LEU A 288 16.26 -25.99 8.64
N GLU A 289 15.70 -27.10 9.12
CA GLU A 289 15.90 -27.57 10.49
C GLU A 289 17.38 -27.85 10.78
N GLY A 290 17.82 -27.45 11.97
CA GLY A 290 19.20 -27.62 12.41
C GLY A 290 20.23 -26.79 11.65
N LYS A 291 19.84 -26.03 10.65
CA LYS A 291 20.75 -25.12 9.94
C LYS A 291 20.94 -23.84 10.71
N ASN A 292 22.13 -23.25 10.59
CA ASN A 292 22.47 -22.01 11.28
C ASN A 292 21.69 -20.82 10.70
N LEU A 293 20.83 -20.21 11.52
CA LEU A 293 20.07 -19.02 11.14
C LEU A 293 20.96 -17.83 10.72
N ASP A 294 22.17 -17.69 11.29
CA ASP A 294 23.08 -16.58 10.96
C ASP A 294 23.58 -16.62 9.52
N SER A 295 23.63 -17.81 8.91
CA SER A 295 24.01 -17.98 7.50
C SER A 295 22.86 -17.76 6.53
N MET A 296 21.64 -17.59 7.02
CA MET A 296 20.44 -17.42 6.18
C MET A 296 20.17 -15.96 5.90
N PHE A 297 19.72 -15.66 4.69
CA PHE A 297 19.25 -14.34 4.31
C PHE A 297 18.08 -14.51 3.33
N GLY A 298 16.95 -13.94 3.63
CA GLY A 298 15.71 -14.09 2.84
C GLY A 298 14.49 -14.22 3.72
N PHE A 299 13.53 -15.04 3.31
CA PHE A 299 12.24 -15.20 3.97
C PHE A 299 12.00 -16.67 4.30
N ILE A 300 11.81 -16.94 5.58
CA ILE A 300 11.63 -18.30 6.05
C ILE A 300 10.39 -18.43 6.94
N GLU A 301 9.74 -19.56 6.83
CA GLU A 301 8.76 -20.00 7.80
C GLU A 301 9.50 -20.53 9.01
N ALA A 302 9.11 -20.07 10.19
CA ALA A 302 9.74 -20.45 11.44
C ALA A 302 8.71 -20.68 12.53
N TYR A 303 8.97 -21.66 13.37
CA TYR A 303 8.31 -21.79 14.67
C TYR A 303 9.04 -20.88 15.65
N VAL A 304 8.27 -20.05 16.34
CA VAL A 304 8.80 -19.07 17.28
C VAL A 304 8.11 -19.14 18.62
N VAL A 305 8.87 -18.90 19.69
CA VAL A 305 8.34 -18.77 21.05
C VAL A 305 8.75 -17.42 21.62
N CYS A 306 7.80 -16.56 21.88
CA CYS A 306 8.02 -15.30 22.58
C CYS A 306 7.84 -15.51 24.09
N PRO A 307 8.88 -15.27 24.92
CA PRO A 307 8.75 -15.39 26.37
C PRO A 307 7.70 -14.42 26.93
N LYS A 308 6.94 -14.86 27.93
CA LYS A 308 5.96 -14.03 28.65
C LYS A 308 6.56 -12.84 29.40
N THR A 309 7.88 -12.89 29.64
CA THR A 309 8.64 -11.80 30.27
C THR A 309 8.79 -10.57 29.37
N ILE A 310 8.60 -10.73 28.06
CA ILE A 310 8.70 -9.63 27.11
C ILE A 310 7.37 -8.87 27.09
N LYS A 311 7.32 -7.72 27.74
CA LYS A 311 6.12 -6.87 27.83
C LYS A 311 5.72 -6.19 26.53
N LYS A 312 6.67 -5.97 25.63
CA LYS A 312 6.47 -5.37 24.31
C LYS A 312 7.10 -6.29 23.26
N PRO A 313 6.40 -7.35 22.82
CA PRO A 313 6.92 -8.31 21.85
C PRO A 313 7.30 -7.66 20.52
N PHE A 314 8.26 -8.26 19.83
CA PHE A 314 8.85 -7.71 18.62
C PHE A 314 8.27 -8.30 17.32
N LEU A 315 8.06 -9.62 17.26
CA LEU A 315 7.60 -10.27 16.03
C LEU A 315 6.11 -10.04 15.79
N PRO A 316 5.74 -9.60 14.58
CA PRO A 316 4.35 -9.41 14.19
C PRO A 316 3.64 -10.76 13.94
N TYR A 317 2.34 -10.76 14.19
CA TYR A 317 1.43 -11.88 13.87
C TYR A 317 0.10 -11.32 13.36
N ARG A 318 -0.54 -11.99 12.40
CA ARG A 318 -1.90 -11.66 11.95
C ARG A 318 -2.89 -12.63 12.58
N ASP A 319 -3.85 -12.07 13.31
CA ASP A 319 -4.94 -12.87 13.85
C ASP A 319 -5.94 -13.29 12.75
N LYS A 320 -6.97 -14.04 13.12
CA LYS A 320 -8.02 -14.49 12.20
C LYS A 320 -8.80 -13.36 11.51
N ASN A 321 -8.84 -12.18 12.14
CA ASN A 321 -9.48 -10.99 11.60
C ASN A 321 -8.51 -10.17 10.74
N ASN A 322 -7.33 -10.73 10.43
CA ASN A 322 -6.22 -10.04 9.75
C ASN A 322 -5.68 -8.81 10.51
N THR A 323 -5.93 -8.74 11.83
CA THR A 323 -5.37 -7.68 12.69
C THR A 323 -3.91 -7.97 12.96
N LEU A 324 -3.06 -6.96 12.77
CA LEU A 324 -1.64 -7.05 13.10
C LEU A 324 -1.45 -6.85 14.59
N ILE A 325 -0.95 -7.87 15.26
CA ILE A 325 -0.63 -7.88 16.70
C ILE A 325 0.81 -8.30 16.93
N PHE A 326 1.32 -8.06 18.14
CA PHE A 326 2.65 -8.48 18.60
C PHE A 326 2.45 -9.32 19.87
N PRO A 327 2.29 -10.64 19.72
CA PRO A 327 1.88 -11.50 20.84
C PRO A 327 3.06 -12.13 21.56
N THR A 328 2.80 -12.64 22.79
CA THR A 328 3.62 -13.65 23.47
C THR A 328 3.13 -15.07 23.14
N GLY A 329 3.93 -16.07 23.48
CA GLY A 329 3.60 -17.49 23.30
C GLY A 329 4.18 -18.08 22.02
N GLU A 330 3.60 -19.18 21.58
CA GLU A 330 4.11 -20.05 20.51
C GLU A 330 3.29 -19.86 19.23
N PHE A 331 3.96 -19.61 18.11
CA PHE A 331 3.28 -19.48 16.80
C PHE A 331 4.23 -19.79 15.65
N VAL A 332 3.65 -20.04 14.48
CA VAL A 332 4.37 -20.22 13.21
C VAL A 332 4.06 -19.04 12.30
N GLY A 333 5.06 -18.52 11.64
CA GLY A 333 4.90 -17.43 10.67
C GLY A 333 6.05 -17.38 9.67
N VAL A 334 5.85 -16.59 8.62
CA VAL A 334 6.92 -16.29 7.66
C VAL A 334 7.51 -14.95 8.00
N TYR A 335 8.84 -14.88 8.08
CA TYR A 335 9.57 -13.70 8.51
C TYR A 335 10.82 -13.48 7.66
N TYR A 336 11.26 -12.23 7.59
CA TYR A 336 12.59 -11.90 7.12
C TYR A 336 13.64 -12.44 8.07
N CYS A 337 14.70 -13.06 7.56
CA CYS A 337 15.73 -13.70 8.41
C CYS A 337 16.34 -12.73 9.42
N GLU A 338 16.56 -11.48 9.04
CA GLU A 338 17.14 -10.47 9.95
C GLU A 338 16.22 -10.18 11.15
N GLU A 339 14.88 -10.20 10.97
CA GLU A 339 13.94 -10.10 12.11
C GLU A 339 14.06 -11.30 13.04
N LEU A 340 14.20 -12.50 12.52
CA LEU A 340 14.33 -13.70 13.32
C LEU A 340 15.65 -13.73 14.12
N LYS A 341 16.75 -13.27 13.50
CA LYS A 341 18.03 -13.10 14.18
C LYS A 341 17.91 -12.09 15.31
N TYR A 342 17.26 -10.97 15.05
CA TYR A 342 17.03 -9.94 16.06
C TYR A 342 16.14 -10.45 17.19
N ALA A 343 15.04 -11.14 16.89
CA ALA A 343 14.16 -11.75 17.87
C ALA A 343 14.89 -12.78 18.76
N ARG A 344 15.72 -13.63 18.16
CA ARG A 344 16.56 -14.57 18.91
C ARG A 344 17.46 -13.83 19.90
N GLY A 345 18.06 -12.71 19.49
CA GLY A 345 18.85 -11.84 20.37
C GLY A 345 18.05 -11.24 21.53
N LEU A 346 16.73 -11.10 21.39
CA LEU A 346 15.83 -10.66 22.45
C LEU A 346 15.34 -11.79 23.38
N GLY A 347 15.75 -13.04 23.13
CA GLY A 347 15.37 -14.19 23.94
C GLY A 347 14.22 -15.03 23.37
N TYR A 348 13.80 -14.81 22.11
CA TYR A 348 12.89 -15.73 21.43
C TYR A 348 13.57 -17.07 21.14
N THR A 349 12.81 -18.15 21.23
CA THR A 349 13.20 -19.41 20.57
C THR A 349 12.78 -19.32 19.11
N VAL A 350 13.69 -19.62 18.20
CA VAL A 350 13.45 -19.56 16.75
C VAL A 350 13.92 -20.86 16.12
N LEU A 351 13.00 -21.59 15.49
CA LEU A 351 13.28 -22.83 14.76
C LEU A 351 12.91 -22.63 13.29
N PRO A 352 13.89 -22.51 12.38
CA PRO A 352 13.64 -22.43 10.93
C PRO A 352 13.00 -23.72 10.41
N ILE A 353 12.02 -23.62 9.53
CA ILE A 353 11.32 -24.75 8.91
C ILE A 353 11.68 -24.86 7.43
N SER A 354 11.31 -23.86 6.64
CA SER A 354 11.50 -23.84 5.19
C SER A 354 11.49 -22.41 4.68
N GLY A 355 11.95 -22.16 3.46
CA GLY A 355 11.82 -20.82 2.90
C GLY A 355 12.62 -20.56 1.63
N TYR A 356 12.53 -19.31 1.19
CA TYR A 356 13.29 -18.76 0.07
C TYR A 356 14.49 -17.96 0.57
N LEU A 357 15.69 -18.42 0.25
CA LEU A 357 16.91 -17.72 0.56
C LEU A 357 17.41 -16.93 -0.64
N PHE A 358 17.86 -15.71 -0.34
CA PHE A 358 18.38 -14.73 -1.29
C PHE A 358 19.85 -14.44 -1.01
N GLU A 359 20.51 -13.81 -1.97
CA GLU A 359 21.81 -13.19 -1.74
C GLU A 359 21.65 -11.91 -0.91
N ARG A 360 22.55 -11.72 0.07
CA ARG A 360 22.61 -10.47 0.82
C ARG A 360 23.41 -9.46 0.00
N MET A 361 22.72 -8.45 -0.53
CA MET A 361 23.34 -7.44 -1.37
C MET A 361 23.20 -6.05 -0.72
N GLU A 362 24.14 -5.17 -1.01
CA GLU A 362 24.04 -3.74 -0.71
C GLU A 362 22.77 -3.17 -1.36
N SER A 363 22.18 -2.15 -0.74
CA SER A 363 20.93 -1.60 -1.25
C SER A 363 21.08 -0.93 -2.63
N PRO A 364 20.21 -1.22 -3.59
CA PRO A 364 20.21 -0.54 -4.89
C PRO A 364 19.61 0.88 -4.81
N PHE A 365 19.10 1.30 -3.65
CA PHE A 365 18.36 2.54 -3.49
C PHE A 365 19.20 3.68 -2.91
N SER A 366 20.45 3.45 -2.50
CA SER A 366 21.28 4.42 -1.78
C SER A 366 21.44 5.73 -2.53
N ASP A 367 21.77 5.69 -3.81
CA ASP A 367 21.95 6.90 -4.64
C ASP A 367 20.64 7.64 -4.88
N PHE A 368 19.54 6.90 -5.11
CA PHE A 368 18.21 7.48 -5.27
C PHE A 368 17.79 8.27 -4.02
N VAL A 369 17.91 7.66 -2.85
CA VAL A 369 17.50 8.30 -1.59
C VAL A 369 18.42 9.48 -1.26
N SER A 370 19.75 9.30 -1.36
CA SER A 370 20.72 10.35 -1.05
C SER A 370 20.53 11.57 -1.93
N SER A 371 20.46 11.38 -3.25
CA SER A 371 20.27 12.48 -4.21
C SER A 371 18.98 13.26 -3.96
N LEU A 372 17.85 12.57 -3.75
CA LEU A 372 16.57 13.24 -3.50
C LEU A 372 16.54 13.95 -2.15
N PHE A 373 17.14 13.37 -1.14
CA PHE A 373 17.18 13.97 0.20
C PHE A 373 18.05 15.23 0.22
N GLU A 374 19.25 15.19 -0.35
CA GLU A 374 20.16 16.33 -0.46
C GLU A 374 19.51 17.45 -1.28
N SER A 375 18.96 17.13 -2.46
CA SER A 375 18.27 18.10 -3.30
C SER A 375 17.07 18.75 -2.59
N ARG A 376 16.37 17.98 -1.73
CA ARG A 376 15.28 18.53 -0.91
C ARG A 376 15.78 19.52 0.13
N LEU A 377 16.90 19.23 0.79
CA LEU A 377 17.50 20.14 1.77
C LEU A 377 17.95 21.45 1.10
N GLU A 378 18.62 21.37 -0.04
CA GLU A 378 19.04 22.54 -0.83
C GLU A 378 17.83 23.39 -1.27
N ALA A 379 16.76 22.73 -1.74
CA ALA A 379 15.53 23.41 -2.12
C ALA A 379 14.88 24.15 -0.94
N ARG A 380 14.90 23.57 0.25
CA ARG A 380 14.41 24.23 1.48
C ARG A 380 15.25 25.42 1.87
N ILE A 381 16.58 25.29 1.84
CA ILE A 381 17.51 26.39 2.17
C ILE A 381 17.31 27.56 1.20
N SER A 382 17.10 27.25 -0.08
CA SER A 382 16.84 28.28 -1.12
C SER A 382 15.40 28.81 -1.15
N GLY A 383 14.51 28.33 -0.25
CA GLY A 383 13.10 28.74 -0.22
C GLY A 383 12.25 28.21 -1.39
N ASN A 384 12.74 27.19 -2.11
CA ASN A 384 12.01 26.59 -3.24
C ASN A 384 11.09 25.47 -2.77
N GLU A 385 9.93 25.82 -2.21
CA GLU A 385 8.95 24.89 -1.66
C GLU A 385 8.41 23.90 -2.70
N ALA A 386 8.26 24.32 -3.96
CA ALA A 386 7.82 23.47 -5.06
C ALA A 386 8.76 22.29 -5.28
N MET A 387 10.06 22.57 -5.37
CA MET A 387 11.08 21.54 -5.53
C MET A 387 11.21 20.66 -4.29
N ALA A 388 11.21 21.25 -3.10
CA ALA A 388 11.26 20.52 -1.84
C ALA A 388 10.09 19.52 -1.70
N TYR A 389 8.90 19.93 -2.13
CA TYR A 389 7.71 19.08 -2.17
C TYR A 389 7.90 17.91 -3.15
N VAL A 390 8.31 18.18 -4.39
CA VAL A 390 8.49 17.13 -5.41
C VAL A 390 9.51 16.08 -4.98
N TYR A 391 10.66 16.50 -4.46
CA TYR A 391 11.68 15.56 -3.95
C TYR A 391 11.15 14.69 -2.80
N LYS A 392 10.39 15.28 -1.87
CA LYS A 392 9.78 14.55 -0.76
C LYS A 392 8.82 13.46 -1.23
N ILE A 393 7.89 13.80 -2.13
CA ILE A 393 6.87 12.84 -2.56
C ILE A 393 7.46 11.71 -3.39
N LEU A 394 8.46 11.99 -4.23
CA LEU A 394 9.17 10.97 -5.00
C LEU A 394 9.89 9.99 -4.09
N MET A 395 10.68 10.48 -3.14
CA MET A 395 11.45 9.67 -2.22
C MET A 395 10.56 8.72 -1.40
N ASN A 396 9.40 9.20 -0.94
CA ASN A 396 8.50 8.43 -0.08
C ASN A 396 7.58 7.47 -0.86
N SER A 397 7.52 7.54 -2.19
CA SER A 397 6.54 6.81 -2.99
C SER A 397 7.06 5.52 -3.60
N LEU A 398 8.38 5.31 -3.63
CA LEU A 398 8.97 4.19 -4.35
C LEU A 398 8.71 2.84 -3.69
N TYR A 399 8.92 2.71 -2.38
CA TYR A 399 8.92 1.40 -1.71
C TYR A 399 7.58 0.66 -1.85
N GLY A 400 6.47 1.38 -1.74
CA GLY A 400 5.13 0.80 -1.83
C GLY A 400 4.82 0.18 -3.19
N ARG A 401 5.53 0.62 -4.23
CA ARG A 401 5.39 0.07 -5.57
C ARG A 401 5.79 -1.41 -5.65
N PHE A 402 6.79 -1.81 -4.89
CA PHE A 402 7.27 -3.19 -4.86
C PHE A 402 6.30 -4.13 -4.14
N GLY A 403 5.53 -3.63 -3.17
CA GLY A 403 4.59 -4.41 -2.37
C GLY A 403 3.16 -4.49 -2.92
N ILE A 404 2.88 -3.98 -4.12
CA ILE A 404 1.52 -4.02 -4.70
C ILE A 404 1.00 -5.46 -4.73
N ASN A 405 -0.21 -5.64 -4.21
CA ASN A 405 -0.88 -6.94 -4.22
C ASN A 405 -1.38 -7.27 -5.64
N PRO A 406 -0.93 -8.38 -6.25
CA PRO A 406 -1.42 -8.82 -7.56
C PRO A 406 -2.89 -9.23 -7.53
N LYS A 407 -3.38 -9.70 -6.39
CA LYS A 407 -4.81 -10.00 -6.20
C LYS A 407 -5.56 -8.71 -5.94
N SER A 408 -6.42 -8.32 -6.87
CA SER A 408 -7.24 -7.12 -6.73
C SER A 408 -8.65 -7.37 -7.28
N THR A 409 -9.62 -6.59 -6.81
CA THR A 409 -10.92 -6.51 -7.43
C THR A 409 -10.82 -5.67 -8.70
N ILE A 410 -11.22 -6.25 -9.83
CA ILE A 410 -11.36 -5.56 -11.11
C ILE A 410 -12.83 -5.16 -11.26
N THR A 411 -13.06 -3.94 -11.69
CA THR A 411 -14.39 -3.50 -12.13
C THR A 411 -14.27 -3.01 -13.56
N GLU A 412 -15.12 -3.51 -14.44
CA GLU A 412 -15.17 -3.09 -15.84
C GLU A 412 -16.60 -2.76 -16.28
N VAL A 413 -16.71 -1.93 -17.29
CA VAL A 413 -17.95 -1.72 -18.05
C VAL A 413 -17.83 -2.47 -19.35
N CYS A 414 -18.77 -3.36 -19.64
CA CYS A 414 -18.68 -4.28 -20.76
C CYS A 414 -20.03 -4.48 -21.44
N ASP A 415 -20.00 -5.06 -22.63
CA ASP A 415 -21.17 -5.53 -23.36
C ASP A 415 -21.73 -6.85 -22.78
N GLU A 416 -22.88 -7.27 -23.29
CA GLU A 416 -23.59 -8.46 -22.82
C GLU A 416 -22.76 -9.75 -23.02
N ASP A 417 -22.01 -9.87 -24.11
CA ASP A 417 -21.20 -11.06 -24.40
C ASP A 417 -20.07 -11.22 -23.39
N ARG A 418 -19.35 -10.12 -23.11
CA ARG A 418 -18.32 -10.11 -22.07
C ARG A 418 -18.90 -10.31 -20.68
N TYR A 419 -20.07 -9.74 -20.39
CA TYR A 419 -20.78 -9.97 -19.13
C TYR A 419 -21.09 -11.46 -18.93
N LYS A 420 -21.69 -12.12 -19.94
CA LYS A 420 -21.97 -13.57 -19.91
C LYS A 420 -20.70 -14.42 -19.76
N HIS A 421 -19.62 -13.99 -20.39
CA HIS A 421 -18.33 -14.66 -20.25
C HIS A 421 -17.81 -14.57 -18.80
N LEU A 422 -17.82 -13.39 -18.20
CA LEU A 422 -17.36 -13.18 -16.83
C LEU A 422 -18.19 -13.96 -15.80
N ILE A 423 -19.53 -14.01 -15.94
CA ILE A 423 -20.39 -14.82 -15.06
C ILE A 423 -19.97 -16.30 -15.06
N ARG A 424 -19.52 -16.82 -16.19
CA ARG A 424 -19.20 -18.25 -16.32
C ARG A 424 -17.76 -18.58 -15.89
N HIS A 425 -16.84 -17.63 -15.96
CA HIS A 425 -15.41 -17.89 -15.89
C HIS A 425 -14.68 -17.11 -14.77
N SER A 426 -15.37 -16.26 -14.03
CA SER A 426 -14.76 -15.43 -12.97
C SER A 426 -15.53 -15.54 -11.66
N GLU A 427 -14.84 -15.30 -10.56
CA GLU A 427 -15.47 -15.16 -9.26
C GLU A 427 -16.03 -13.75 -9.12
N LEU A 428 -17.34 -13.62 -9.38
CA LEU A 428 -18.03 -12.33 -9.36
C LEU A 428 -18.24 -11.84 -7.92
N ILE A 429 -18.10 -10.51 -7.76
CA ILE A 429 -18.52 -9.79 -6.57
C ILE A 429 -19.91 -9.23 -6.78
N PHE A 430 -20.13 -8.55 -7.93
CA PHE A 430 -21.44 -8.14 -8.39
C PHE A 430 -21.43 -7.91 -9.91
N GLY A 431 -22.64 -7.85 -10.51
CA GLY A 431 -22.83 -7.49 -11.91
C GLY A 431 -24.22 -6.94 -12.12
N ASP A 432 -24.32 -5.73 -12.70
CA ASP A 432 -25.55 -5.00 -12.92
C ASP A 432 -25.61 -4.36 -14.31
N MET A 433 -26.81 -4.19 -14.83
CA MET A 433 -27.05 -3.49 -16.07
C MET A 433 -27.10 -1.97 -15.82
N LEU A 434 -26.21 -1.20 -16.46
CA LEU A 434 -26.19 0.26 -16.40
C LEU A 434 -27.07 0.90 -17.45
N SER A 435 -27.13 0.31 -18.65
CA SER A 435 -27.95 0.72 -19.77
C SER A 435 -28.18 -0.48 -20.69
N GLU A 436 -28.98 -0.30 -21.74
CA GLU A 436 -29.42 -1.32 -22.66
C GLU A 436 -28.31 -2.24 -23.21
N ASN A 437 -27.06 -1.70 -23.32
CA ASN A 437 -25.90 -2.44 -23.87
C ASN A 437 -24.65 -2.41 -22.97
N ASN A 438 -24.74 -1.84 -21.77
CA ASN A 438 -23.62 -1.71 -20.88
C ASN A 438 -23.92 -2.31 -19.51
N TYR A 439 -23.04 -3.18 -19.07
CA TYR A 439 -23.05 -3.81 -17.76
C TYR A 439 -21.82 -3.36 -16.95
N ILE A 440 -22.01 -3.12 -15.66
CA ILE A 440 -20.90 -2.96 -14.71
C ILE A 440 -20.67 -4.30 -14.02
N VAL A 441 -19.43 -4.75 -13.96
CA VAL A 441 -19.07 -6.04 -13.37
C VAL A 441 -17.85 -5.87 -12.48
N ALA A 442 -17.93 -6.38 -11.26
CA ALA A 442 -16.77 -6.50 -10.37
C ALA A 442 -16.46 -7.96 -10.06
N TYR A 443 -15.19 -8.32 -10.18
CA TYR A 443 -14.71 -9.69 -10.00
C TYR A 443 -13.27 -9.71 -9.47
N HIS A 444 -12.85 -10.84 -8.90
CA HIS A 444 -11.47 -11.00 -8.46
C HIS A 444 -10.51 -11.24 -9.63
N SER A 445 -9.39 -10.52 -9.66
CA SER A 445 -8.32 -10.77 -10.62
C SER A 445 -7.73 -12.17 -10.40
N ASN A 446 -7.31 -12.83 -11.49
CA ASN A 446 -6.75 -14.18 -11.49
C ASN A 446 -7.73 -15.32 -11.17
N THR A 447 -9.04 -15.09 -11.32
CA THR A 447 -10.09 -16.11 -11.14
C THR A 447 -10.75 -16.56 -12.45
N GLU A 448 -10.34 -16.03 -13.60
CA GLU A 448 -10.81 -16.58 -14.89
C GLU A 448 -10.37 -18.04 -14.97
N THR A 449 -11.32 -18.94 -14.97
CA THR A 449 -11.07 -20.40 -15.10
C THR A 449 -10.43 -20.68 -16.45
N GLY A 450 -9.21 -21.25 -16.41
CA GLY A 450 -8.45 -21.61 -17.60
C GLY A 450 -7.19 -20.80 -17.86
N SER A 451 -6.92 -19.71 -17.13
CA SER A 451 -5.62 -19.06 -17.18
C SER A 451 -4.81 -19.38 -15.91
N ASP A 452 -3.97 -20.40 -15.98
CA ASP A 452 -2.86 -20.61 -15.03
C ASP A 452 -1.80 -19.50 -15.12
N TYR A 453 -2.13 -18.41 -15.83
CA TYR A 453 -1.17 -17.38 -16.15
C TYR A 453 -1.03 -16.39 -14.98
N TRP A 454 0.09 -16.50 -14.27
CA TRP A 454 0.51 -15.53 -13.30
C TRP A 454 0.92 -14.23 -13.99
N ASN A 455 0.17 -13.17 -13.78
CA ASN A 455 0.45 -11.84 -14.33
C ASN A 455 0.60 -10.83 -13.18
N PRO A 456 1.78 -10.77 -12.54
CA PRO A 456 2.02 -9.81 -11.48
C PRO A 456 2.04 -8.38 -12.05
N PRO A 457 1.75 -7.37 -11.22
CA PRO A 457 1.97 -5.98 -11.62
C PRO A 457 3.42 -5.80 -12.09
N LYS A 458 3.62 -5.09 -13.19
CA LYS A 458 4.96 -4.83 -13.72
C LYS A 458 5.87 -4.28 -12.61
N ASN A 459 7.02 -4.92 -12.44
CA ASN A 459 8.04 -4.57 -11.45
C ASN A 459 7.56 -4.71 -9.98
N SER A 460 6.61 -5.58 -9.67
CA SER A 460 6.32 -6.00 -8.30
C SER A 460 7.49 -6.84 -7.78
N ALA A 461 7.95 -6.53 -6.58
CA ALA A 461 9.06 -7.23 -5.92
C ALA A 461 8.81 -7.23 -4.41
N VAL A 462 7.85 -8.06 -3.98
CA VAL A 462 7.38 -8.08 -2.58
C VAL A 462 8.50 -8.34 -1.57
N GLN A 463 9.57 -9.05 -1.96
CA GLN A 463 10.74 -9.27 -1.12
C GLN A 463 11.42 -7.95 -0.70
N LEU A 464 11.48 -6.95 -1.60
CA LEU A 464 12.05 -5.65 -1.26
C LEU A 464 11.16 -4.89 -0.27
N ALA A 465 9.86 -4.86 -0.54
CA ALA A 465 8.90 -4.19 0.36
C ALA A 465 8.87 -4.84 1.75
N ALA A 466 8.90 -6.17 1.82
CA ALA A 466 8.90 -6.91 3.07
C ALA A 466 10.21 -6.70 3.86
N ALA A 467 11.37 -6.70 3.19
CA ALA A 467 12.66 -6.42 3.82
C ALA A 467 12.73 -4.99 4.39
N ILE A 468 12.20 -4.00 3.66
CA ILE A 468 12.17 -2.60 4.11
C ILE A 468 11.33 -2.45 5.38
N THR A 469 10.12 -2.97 5.41
CA THR A 469 9.25 -2.85 6.59
C THR A 469 9.77 -3.65 7.78
N ALA A 470 10.37 -4.81 7.54
CA ALA A 470 11.01 -5.62 8.57
C ALA A 470 12.21 -4.89 9.21
N SER A 471 13.10 -4.34 8.39
CA SER A 471 14.26 -3.57 8.86
C SER A 471 13.83 -2.30 9.60
N ALA A 472 12.72 -1.67 9.20
CA ALA A 472 12.14 -0.53 9.91
C ALA A 472 11.66 -0.92 11.32
N ARG A 473 11.03 -2.10 11.49
CA ARG A 473 10.64 -2.61 12.81
C ARG A 473 11.86 -2.90 13.69
N ILE A 474 12.94 -3.45 13.12
CA ILE A 474 14.21 -3.66 13.84
C ILE A 474 14.76 -2.31 14.32
N TYR A 475 14.83 -1.33 13.43
CA TYR A 475 15.36 0.00 13.74
C TYR A 475 14.59 0.71 14.86
N MET A 476 13.27 0.60 14.86
CA MET A 476 12.40 1.27 15.83
C MET A 476 12.33 0.57 17.18
N TYR A 477 12.57 -0.75 17.24
CA TYR A 477 12.31 -1.54 18.43
C TYR A 477 13.11 -1.14 19.69
N PRO A 478 14.39 -0.71 19.63
CA PRO A 478 15.11 -0.23 20.81
C PRO A 478 14.41 0.91 21.55
N TYR A 479 13.66 1.73 20.82
CA TYR A 479 12.91 2.86 21.37
C TYR A 479 11.51 2.45 21.84
N ILE A 480 10.88 1.54 21.12
CA ILE A 480 9.56 0.97 21.45
C ILE A 480 9.63 0.13 22.73
N SER A 481 10.69 -0.65 22.90
CA SER A 481 10.87 -1.55 24.04
C SER A 481 11.18 -0.85 25.37
N ARG A 482 11.50 0.45 25.36
CA ARG A 482 11.74 1.23 26.56
C ARG A 482 10.53 1.19 27.52
N GLU A 483 10.76 1.12 28.82
CA GLU A 483 9.69 1.11 29.82
C GLU A 483 8.85 2.39 29.80
N ASP A 484 9.48 3.53 29.45
CA ASP A 484 8.85 4.84 29.34
C ASP A 484 8.23 5.12 27.98
N CYS A 485 8.07 4.13 27.09
CA CYS A 485 7.33 4.27 25.83
C CYS A 485 5.82 4.14 26.09
N TYR A 486 5.07 5.19 25.74
CA TYR A 486 3.62 5.28 25.87
C TYR A 486 2.87 4.82 24.62
N TYR A 487 3.39 5.21 23.44
CA TYR A 487 2.74 4.99 22.16
C TYR A 487 3.76 4.88 21.03
N THR A 488 3.42 4.13 20.01
CA THR A 488 4.19 4.06 18.75
C THR A 488 3.27 3.95 17.54
N ASP A 489 3.67 4.57 16.44
CA ASP A 489 2.99 4.43 15.14
C ASP A 489 4.02 4.46 14.00
N THR A 490 4.51 3.29 13.62
CA THR A 490 5.41 3.05 12.50
C THR A 490 6.79 3.72 12.65
N ASP A 491 6.86 5.04 12.54
CA ASP A 491 8.07 5.88 12.55
C ASP A 491 8.10 6.87 13.71
N SER A 492 7.12 6.81 14.60
CA SER A 492 7.01 7.69 15.76
C SER A 492 6.97 6.95 17.08
N VAL A 493 7.45 7.60 18.14
CA VAL A 493 7.37 7.14 19.52
C VAL A 493 7.05 8.29 20.46
N VAL A 494 6.24 8.01 21.51
CA VAL A 494 5.99 8.92 22.61
C VAL A 494 6.65 8.37 23.86
N LEU A 495 7.60 9.12 24.41
CA LEU A 495 8.48 8.70 25.49
C LEU A 495 8.35 9.59 26.72
N GLY A 496 8.52 9.01 27.91
CA GLY A 496 8.56 9.76 29.18
C GLY A 496 9.88 10.49 29.41
N GLN A 497 10.97 10.05 28.79
CA GLN A 497 12.28 10.68 28.91
C GLN A 497 12.83 11.02 27.52
N PRO A 498 13.61 12.10 27.40
CA PRO A 498 14.16 12.50 26.10
C PRO A 498 15.12 11.46 25.53
N LEU A 499 15.23 11.46 24.22
CA LEU A 499 16.26 10.70 23.52
C LEU A 499 17.62 11.38 23.64
N PRO A 500 18.74 10.61 23.56
CA PRO A 500 20.10 11.15 23.52
C PRO A 500 20.26 12.12 22.33
N LYS A 501 21.05 13.18 22.52
CA LYS A 501 21.24 14.22 21.49
C LYS A 501 21.81 13.69 20.18
N GLU A 502 22.62 12.67 20.22
CA GLU A 502 23.26 12.03 19.06
C GLU A 502 22.27 11.35 18.10
N VAL A 503 21.09 10.94 18.57
CA VAL A 503 20.05 10.33 17.73
C VAL A 503 18.98 11.32 17.27
N ILE A 504 19.09 12.60 17.69
CA ILE A 504 18.13 13.64 17.37
C ILE A 504 18.70 14.57 16.29
N SER A 505 17.89 14.87 15.28
CA SER A 505 18.16 15.91 14.28
C SER A 505 16.87 16.29 13.56
N SER A 506 16.71 17.58 13.25
CA SER A 506 15.59 18.05 12.42
C SER A 506 15.80 17.85 10.92
N SER A 507 17.03 17.51 10.50
CA SER A 507 17.42 17.53 9.09
C SER A 507 18.17 16.29 8.61
N VAL A 508 18.64 15.40 9.50
CA VAL A 508 19.40 14.20 9.10
C VAL A 508 18.44 13.04 8.90
N LEU A 509 18.56 12.38 7.76
CA LEU A 509 17.79 11.19 7.39
C LEU A 509 17.97 10.07 8.44
N GLY A 510 16.88 9.44 8.85
CA GLY A 510 16.88 8.35 9.82
C GLY A 510 17.02 8.78 11.29
N LYS A 511 17.37 10.03 11.58
CA LYS A 511 17.38 10.53 12.97
C LYS A 511 15.97 10.97 13.40
N PHE A 512 15.77 10.95 14.70
CA PHE A 512 14.51 11.40 15.29
C PHE A 512 14.43 12.94 15.32
N LYS A 513 13.28 13.45 14.98
CA LYS A 513 12.91 14.83 15.17
C LYS A 513 11.95 14.90 16.34
N LEU A 514 12.18 15.82 17.29
CA LEU A 514 11.19 16.14 18.31
C LEU A 514 10.06 16.92 17.61
N GLU A 515 8.90 16.29 17.49
CA GLU A 515 7.71 16.93 16.90
C GLU A 515 7.03 17.82 17.92
N ASP A 516 6.76 17.28 19.13
CA ASP A 516 6.10 18.01 20.21
C ASP A 516 6.65 17.62 21.59
N ARG A 517 6.67 18.61 22.49
CA ARG A 517 6.67 18.40 23.94
C ARG A 517 5.23 18.33 24.39
N VAL A 518 4.84 17.20 24.96
CA VAL A 518 3.48 16.90 25.37
C VAL A 518 3.31 17.26 26.85
N MET A 519 2.48 18.24 27.17
CA MET A 519 2.15 18.59 28.55
C MET A 519 1.28 17.49 29.18
N LYS A 520 0.26 17.03 28.47
CA LYS A 520 -0.70 16.02 28.91
C LYS A 520 -1.24 15.26 27.69
N GLY A 521 -1.28 13.92 27.74
CA GLY A 521 -1.73 13.11 26.60
C GLY A 521 -2.50 11.85 26.98
N TYR A 522 -3.48 11.50 26.12
CA TYR A 522 -4.31 10.30 26.18
C TYR A 522 -4.09 9.49 24.92
N PHE A 523 -3.50 8.29 25.05
CA PHE A 523 -3.19 7.39 23.95
C PHE A 523 -4.03 6.12 24.13
N LEU A 524 -5.27 6.13 23.62
CA LEU A 524 -6.26 5.13 23.99
C LEU A 524 -6.30 3.92 23.05
N ALA A 525 -5.91 4.12 21.79
CA ALA A 525 -5.83 3.04 20.81
C ALA A 525 -4.90 3.42 19.65
N PRO A 526 -4.49 2.47 18.80
CA PRO A 526 -3.78 2.75 17.57
C PRO A 526 -4.50 3.80 16.70
N LYS A 527 -3.80 4.91 16.41
CA LYS A 527 -4.31 6.07 15.65
C LYS A 527 -5.53 6.77 16.28
N SER A 528 -5.66 6.64 17.62
CA SER A 528 -6.73 7.29 18.41
C SER A 528 -6.12 7.84 19.70
N TYR A 529 -5.73 9.11 19.65
CA TYR A 529 -5.10 9.82 20.76
C TYR A 529 -5.40 11.31 20.74
N PHE A 530 -5.29 11.92 21.90
CA PHE A 530 -5.36 13.35 22.10
C PHE A 530 -4.22 13.80 23.03
N TYR A 531 -3.57 14.90 22.70
CA TYR A 531 -2.64 15.53 23.63
C TYR A 531 -2.65 17.06 23.51
N ILE A 532 -2.22 17.69 24.59
CA ILE A 532 -1.96 19.12 24.67
C ILE A 532 -0.45 19.30 24.61
N ALA A 533 0.04 20.01 23.61
CA ALA A 533 1.44 20.39 23.53
C ALA A 533 1.79 21.48 24.56
N ILE A 534 3.07 21.66 24.86
CA ILE A 534 3.52 22.64 25.87
C ILE A 534 3.19 24.08 25.49
N ASP A 535 3.01 24.39 24.22
CA ASP A 535 2.56 25.68 23.68
C ASP A 535 1.04 25.89 23.80
N GLY A 536 0.30 24.91 24.34
CA GLY A 536 -1.14 24.91 24.46
C GLY A 536 -1.91 24.41 23.24
N THR A 537 -1.22 23.98 22.20
CA THR A 537 -1.85 23.43 20.99
C THR A 537 -2.48 22.08 21.30
N ASN A 538 -3.74 21.91 20.89
CA ASN A 538 -4.45 20.64 20.95
C ASN A 538 -4.21 19.80 19.70
N VAL A 539 -3.69 18.59 19.86
CA VAL A 539 -3.52 17.61 18.78
C VAL A 539 -4.43 16.42 19.02
N LEU A 540 -5.33 16.20 18.07
CA LEU A 540 -6.35 15.16 18.15
C LEU A 540 -6.31 14.27 16.90
N LYS A 541 -6.24 12.96 17.12
CA LYS A 541 -6.33 11.94 16.08
C LYS A 541 -7.34 10.87 16.49
N TYR A 542 -8.18 10.48 15.55
CA TYR A 542 -9.12 9.38 15.74
C TYR A 542 -9.29 8.61 14.42
N LYS A 543 -9.17 7.29 14.49
CA LYS A 543 -9.33 6.40 13.35
C LYS A 543 -10.79 5.94 13.25
N GLY A 544 -11.47 6.38 12.22
CA GLY A 544 -12.81 5.90 11.92
C GLY A 544 -13.72 6.95 11.29
N PRO A 545 -14.93 6.55 10.89
CA PRO A 545 -15.89 7.45 10.24
C PRO A 545 -16.38 8.56 11.19
N ALA A 546 -16.41 8.31 12.50
CA ALA A 546 -16.83 9.28 13.52
C ALA A 546 -15.72 10.27 13.95
N LYS A 547 -14.65 10.43 13.18
CA LYS A 547 -13.51 11.30 13.52
C LYS A 547 -13.87 12.76 13.79
N ASN A 548 -14.97 13.25 13.22
CA ASN A 548 -15.44 14.62 13.41
C ASN A 548 -16.38 14.76 14.64
N GLN A 549 -16.67 13.66 15.34
CA GLN A 549 -17.51 13.62 16.54
C GLN A 549 -16.69 13.56 17.83
N VAL A 550 -15.34 13.45 17.73
CA VAL A 550 -14.45 13.40 18.88
C VAL A 550 -13.87 14.79 19.18
N TYR A 551 -13.73 15.10 20.46
CA TYR A 551 -13.20 16.33 21.01
C TYR A 551 -12.38 16.03 22.27
N PRO A 552 -11.60 16.94 22.82
CA PRO A 552 -10.72 16.67 23.98
C PRO A 552 -11.42 15.98 25.15
N GLU A 553 -12.57 16.49 25.57
CA GLU A 553 -13.33 15.98 26.73
C GLU A 553 -13.88 14.56 26.46
N TRP A 554 -14.07 14.19 25.19
CA TRP A 554 -14.43 12.81 24.82
C TRP A 554 -13.29 11.84 25.19
N PHE A 555 -12.03 12.19 24.90
CA PHE A 555 -10.88 11.36 25.25
C PHE A 555 -10.72 11.21 26.76
N GLU A 556 -10.95 12.29 27.53
CA GLU A 556 -10.93 12.25 28.99
C GLU A 556 -12.02 11.33 29.55
N SER A 557 -13.25 11.46 29.03
CA SER A 557 -14.38 10.61 29.43
C SER A 557 -14.16 9.15 29.03
N GLN A 558 -13.60 8.90 27.85
CA GLN A 558 -13.31 7.56 27.36
C GLN A 558 -12.16 6.90 28.15
N TYR A 559 -11.20 7.67 28.63
CA TYR A 559 -10.16 7.18 29.53
C TYR A 559 -10.72 6.82 30.91
N ALA A 560 -11.63 7.66 31.45
CA ALA A 560 -12.27 7.41 32.73
C ALA A 560 -13.20 6.17 32.70
N ASP A 561 -13.89 5.95 31.58
CA ASP A 561 -14.69 4.74 31.33
C ASP A 561 -14.36 4.16 29.95
N PRO A 562 -13.35 3.28 29.85
CA PRO A 562 -12.93 2.69 28.57
C PRO A 562 -13.99 1.80 27.90
N SER A 563 -15.01 1.35 28.65
CA SER A 563 -16.09 0.54 28.13
C SER A 563 -17.19 1.34 27.44
N ARG A 564 -17.22 2.65 27.66
CA ARG A 564 -18.22 3.56 27.12
C ARG A 564 -18.27 3.47 25.60
N THR A 565 -19.47 3.30 25.09
CA THR A 565 -19.76 3.39 23.66
C THR A 565 -21.06 4.13 23.44
N GLU A 566 -21.12 4.97 22.41
CA GLU A 566 -22.33 5.67 22.01
C GLU A 566 -22.58 5.50 20.51
N LEU A 567 -23.84 5.57 20.10
CA LEU A 567 -24.21 5.58 18.69
C LEU A 567 -24.32 7.04 18.25
N VAL A 568 -23.47 7.45 17.33
CA VAL A 568 -23.46 8.80 16.78
C VAL A 568 -23.83 8.79 15.30
N PRO A 569 -24.65 9.75 14.85
CA PRO A 569 -24.94 9.91 13.44
C PRO A 569 -23.68 10.43 12.71
N VAL A 570 -23.31 9.76 11.64
CA VAL A 570 -22.22 10.18 10.75
C VAL A 570 -22.78 10.37 9.36
N GLU A 571 -22.67 11.57 8.86
CA GLU A 571 -23.04 11.89 7.49
C GLU A 571 -21.91 11.46 6.54
N ALA A 572 -22.23 10.52 5.64
CA ALA A 572 -21.35 10.13 4.55
C ALA A 572 -21.83 10.83 3.26
N ASN A 573 -21.32 12.04 3.02
CA ASN A 573 -21.81 12.93 1.98
C ASN A 573 -21.45 12.50 0.55
N PHE A 574 -20.45 11.65 0.38
CA PHE A 574 -19.92 11.23 -0.94
C PHE A 574 -19.71 9.72 -1.01
N ARG A 575 -20.75 8.95 -0.75
CA ARG A 575 -20.69 7.49 -0.85
C ARG A 575 -21.07 7.05 -2.27
N ILE A 576 -20.25 6.18 -2.86
CA ILE A 576 -20.54 5.62 -4.17
C ILE A 576 -21.44 4.39 -4.00
N ASP A 577 -22.59 4.41 -4.66
CA ASP A 577 -23.38 3.23 -4.93
C ASP A 577 -22.88 2.59 -6.22
N TRP A 578 -22.17 1.48 -6.11
CA TRP A 578 -21.52 0.82 -7.23
C TRP A 578 -22.49 0.13 -8.19
N HIS A 579 -23.71 -0.19 -7.75
CA HIS A 579 -24.73 -0.80 -8.58
C HIS A 579 -25.35 0.20 -9.56
N THR A 580 -25.53 1.43 -9.11
CA THR A 580 -26.16 2.50 -9.92
C THR A 580 -25.18 3.56 -10.40
N LEU A 581 -23.94 3.53 -9.94
CA LEU A 581 -22.93 4.58 -10.13
C LEU A 581 -23.43 5.97 -9.67
N ASN A 582 -24.24 6.01 -8.63
CA ASN A 582 -24.64 7.26 -7.99
C ASN A 582 -23.64 7.61 -6.87
N ILE A 583 -23.39 8.90 -6.72
CA ILE A 583 -22.75 9.43 -5.52
C ILE A 583 -23.86 9.90 -4.61
N ILE A 584 -23.97 9.30 -3.43
CA ILE A 584 -25.08 9.51 -2.50
C ILE A 584 -24.63 10.05 -1.16
N LYS A 585 -25.49 10.87 -0.56
CA LYS A 585 -25.44 11.18 0.87
C LYS A 585 -26.16 10.05 1.62
N LYS A 586 -25.48 9.46 2.58
CA LYS A 586 -26.05 8.42 3.42
C LYS A 586 -25.68 8.67 4.87
N ASP A 587 -26.67 8.90 5.71
CA ASP A 587 -26.50 8.96 7.14
C ASP A 587 -26.39 7.54 7.71
N THR A 588 -25.39 7.32 8.53
CA THR A 588 -25.15 6.03 9.19
C THR A 588 -24.94 6.24 10.67
N LEU A 589 -25.57 5.41 11.48
CA LEU A 589 -25.26 5.33 12.90
C LEU A 589 -23.96 4.54 13.08
N VAL A 590 -22.96 5.15 13.66
CA VAL A 590 -21.65 4.55 13.92
C VAL A 590 -21.44 4.45 15.41
N ARG A 591 -20.95 3.30 15.87
CA ARG A 591 -20.54 3.14 17.26
C ARG A 591 -19.22 3.89 17.50
N LEU A 592 -19.28 4.96 18.25
CA LEU A 592 -18.15 5.72 18.74
C LEU A 592 -17.68 5.12 20.06
N GLY A 593 -16.40 4.84 20.18
CA GLY A 593 -15.77 4.22 21.34
C GLY A 593 -14.46 3.55 20.97
N ILE A 594 -13.83 2.93 21.94
CA ILE A 594 -12.56 2.22 21.78
C ILE A 594 -12.77 0.72 21.98
N LYS A 595 -12.24 -0.09 21.04
CA LYS A 595 -12.21 -1.52 21.18
C LYS A 595 -10.99 -1.93 21.99
N LEU A 596 -11.18 -2.21 23.25
CA LEU A 596 -10.14 -2.75 24.12
C LEU A 596 -9.86 -4.23 23.82
N GLY A 597 -8.67 -4.70 24.17
CA GLY A 597 -8.29 -6.10 24.09
C GLY A 597 -8.09 -6.65 22.66
N THR A 598 -8.10 -5.80 21.62
CA THR A 598 -7.93 -6.25 20.23
C THR A 598 -6.47 -6.42 19.82
N LYS A 599 -5.56 -5.63 20.39
CA LYS A 599 -4.12 -5.68 20.15
C LYS A 599 -3.31 -5.92 21.41
N ARG A 600 -3.72 -5.29 22.50
CA ARG A 600 -3.13 -5.43 23.83
C ARG A 600 -4.23 -5.46 24.88
N ILE A 601 -3.98 -6.05 26.03
CA ILE A 601 -4.93 -6.20 27.15
C ILE A 601 -4.68 -5.06 28.11
N PRO A 602 -5.71 -4.25 28.46
CA PRO A 602 -5.55 -3.18 29.44
C PRO A 602 -5.27 -3.71 30.84
N VAL A 603 -4.38 -3.03 31.58
CA VAL A 603 -4.03 -3.32 32.96
C VAL A 603 -4.55 -2.20 33.85
N TYR A 604 -5.30 -2.57 34.88
CA TYR A 604 -5.91 -1.62 35.82
C TYR A 604 -5.24 -1.66 37.18
N HIS A 605 -5.09 -0.50 37.80
CA HIS A 605 -4.72 -0.35 39.19
C HIS A 605 -5.77 0.47 39.91
N ARG A 606 -6.48 -0.10 40.90
CA ARG A 606 -7.61 0.54 41.60
C ARG A 606 -8.61 1.18 40.62
N ASP A 607 -9.07 0.39 39.67
CA ASP A 607 -10.03 0.74 38.63
C ASP A 607 -9.55 1.80 37.62
N VAL A 608 -8.31 2.27 37.71
CA VAL A 608 -7.69 3.18 36.74
C VAL A 608 -6.89 2.37 35.73
N TRP A 609 -7.11 2.61 34.46
CA TRP A 609 -6.31 2.01 33.37
C TRP A 609 -4.92 2.66 33.33
N VAL A 610 -3.88 1.90 33.64
CA VAL A 610 -2.51 2.44 33.80
C VAL A 610 -1.49 1.91 32.78
N ASP A 611 -1.72 0.70 32.25
CA ASP A 611 -0.77 0.01 31.37
C ASP A 611 -1.50 -0.96 30.45
N THR A 612 -0.75 -1.65 29.60
CA THR A 612 -1.25 -2.76 28.74
C THR A 612 -0.27 -3.91 28.72
N ASP A 613 -0.81 -5.13 28.72
CA ASP A 613 -0.06 -6.36 28.49
C ASP A 613 -0.23 -6.87 27.04
N PRO A 614 0.78 -7.56 26.48
CA PRO A 614 0.63 -8.22 25.19
C PRO A 614 -0.41 -9.36 25.30
N ILE A 615 -1.08 -9.62 24.16
CA ILE A 615 -1.95 -10.80 24.05
C ILE A 615 -1.06 -12.04 23.98
N ASP A 616 -1.39 -13.09 24.76
CA ASP A 616 -0.80 -14.41 24.55
C ASP A 616 -1.55 -15.14 23.43
N ILE A 617 -0.83 -15.81 22.53
CA ILE A 617 -1.44 -16.58 21.43
C ILE A 617 -2.47 -17.58 21.92
N LYS A 618 -2.27 -18.15 23.11
CA LYS A 618 -3.22 -19.10 23.72
C LYS A 618 -4.58 -18.48 23.98
N ASP A 619 -4.62 -17.19 24.28
CA ASP A 619 -5.86 -16.45 24.58
C ASP A 619 -6.64 -16.08 23.31
N LEU A 620 -5.96 -15.96 22.18
CA LEU A 620 -6.60 -15.86 20.86
C LEU A 620 -7.31 -17.15 20.44
N SER A 621 -6.96 -18.26 21.03
CA SER A 621 -7.41 -19.61 20.72
C SER A 621 -8.63 -20.10 21.53
N SER A 622 -9.38 -19.23 22.20
CA SER A 622 -10.79 -19.51 22.56
C SER A 622 -11.64 -19.79 21.31
N LEU A 623 -10.96 -19.84 20.20
CA LEU A 623 -11.37 -20.15 18.86
C LEU A 623 -10.75 -21.46 18.43
N ASP A 624 -11.59 -22.47 18.35
CA ASP A 624 -11.38 -23.78 17.77
C ASP A 624 -10.53 -24.77 18.56
N HIS A 625 -11.23 -25.60 19.26
CA HIS A 625 -10.75 -26.91 19.71
C HIS A 625 -10.14 -27.71 18.53
N ILE A 626 -10.61 -27.49 17.31
CA ILE A 626 -10.11 -28.06 16.05
C ILE A 626 -8.73 -27.49 15.67
N GLY A 627 -8.50 -26.19 15.78
CA GLY A 627 -7.19 -25.60 15.50
C GLY A 627 -6.10 -26.09 16.46
N LYS A 628 -6.43 -26.28 17.75
CA LYS A 628 -5.51 -26.85 18.74
C LYS A 628 -5.17 -28.30 18.45
N GLN A 629 -6.14 -29.09 17.98
CA GLN A 629 -5.91 -30.49 17.58
C GLN A 629 -5.05 -30.55 16.30
N ILE A 630 -5.28 -29.69 15.34
CA ILE A 630 -4.46 -29.60 14.11
C ILE A 630 -3.02 -29.20 14.43
N ILE A 631 -2.81 -28.17 15.26
CA ILE A 631 -1.47 -27.75 15.69
C ILE A 631 -0.76 -28.86 16.47
N LYS A 632 -1.48 -29.55 17.35
CA LYS A 632 -0.92 -30.67 18.10
C LYS A 632 -0.61 -31.89 17.23
N SER A 633 -1.45 -32.16 16.22
CA SER A 633 -1.21 -33.19 15.20
C SER A 633 0.01 -32.85 14.35
N LEU A 634 0.04 -31.63 13.77
CA LEU A 634 1.17 -31.15 12.97
C LEU A 634 2.48 -31.11 13.76
N ARG A 635 2.43 -30.78 15.05
CA ARG A 635 3.61 -30.82 15.94
C ARG A 635 4.12 -32.24 16.13
N ASN A 636 3.22 -33.22 16.32
CA ASN A 636 3.60 -34.63 16.43
C ASN A 636 4.12 -35.14 15.08
N ASP A 637 3.49 -34.76 13.98
CA ASP A 637 3.90 -35.16 12.63
C ASP A 637 5.27 -34.55 12.27
N VAL A 638 5.54 -33.31 12.64
CA VAL A 638 6.85 -32.66 12.48
C VAL A 638 7.92 -33.38 13.31
N ILE A 639 7.64 -33.73 14.58
CA ILE A 639 8.57 -34.48 15.42
C ILE A 639 8.82 -35.88 14.85
N LEU A 640 7.78 -36.53 14.32
CA LEU A 640 7.90 -37.85 13.69
C LEU A 640 8.74 -37.79 12.41
N LEU A 641 8.44 -36.83 11.54
CA LEU A 641 9.20 -36.57 10.30
C LEU A 641 10.65 -36.18 10.57
N GLN A 642 10.91 -35.40 11.64
CA GLN A 642 12.26 -35.09 12.08
C GLN A 642 13.03 -36.34 12.50
N THR A 643 12.38 -37.20 13.28
CA THR A 643 12.98 -38.45 13.74
C THR A 643 13.23 -39.40 12.55
N GLU A 644 12.28 -39.51 11.63
CA GLU A 644 12.45 -40.33 10.42
C GLU A 644 13.55 -39.79 9.49
N ASN A 645 13.64 -38.46 9.35
CA ASN A 645 14.66 -37.81 8.52
C ASN A 645 16.06 -37.97 9.12
N ASN A 646 16.20 -37.92 10.46
CA ASN A 646 17.45 -38.20 11.14
C ASN A 646 17.87 -39.67 10.95
N ILE A 647 16.94 -40.61 11.05
CA ILE A 647 17.20 -42.05 10.79
C ILE A 647 17.57 -42.29 9.32
N LEU A 648 16.91 -41.60 8.40
CA LEU A 648 17.22 -41.68 6.96
C LEU A 648 18.61 -41.08 6.65
N ASN A 649 18.96 -39.97 7.24
CA ASN A 649 20.28 -39.35 7.08
C ASN A 649 21.41 -40.20 7.66
N GLU A 650 21.18 -40.84 8.81
CA GLU A 650 22.12 -41.83 9.38
C GLU A 650 22.30 -43.04 8.46
N LYS A 651 21.20 -43.60 7.95
CA LYS A 651 21.23 -44.72 6.98
C LYS A 651 21.92 -44.34 5.67
N PHE A 652 21.69 -43.11 5.19
CA PHE A 652 22.34 -42.60 3.99
C PHE A 652 23.84 -42.43 4.20
N SER A 653 24.26 -41.84 5.31
CA SER A 653 25.67 -41.67 5.66
C SER A 653 26.37 -43.01 5.91
N GLN A 654 25.66 -44.01 6.41
CA GLN A 654 26.20 -45.37 6.54
C GLN A 654 26.37 -46.03 5.18
N LYS A 655 25.41 -45.87 4.29
CA LYS A 655 25.48 -46.41 2.93
C LYS A 655 26.54 -45.74 2.07
N GLU A 656 26.76 -44.44 2.23
CA GLU A 656 27.89 -43.74 1.59
C GLU A 656 29.25 -44.26 2.07
N ARG A 657 29.37 -44.54 3.37
CA ARG A 657 30.61 -45.19 3.91
C ARG A 657 30.81 -46.58 3.33
N GLU A 658 29.78 -47.41 3.27
CA GLU A 658 29.86 -48.76 2.68
C GLU A 658 30.20 -48.70 1.17
N ILE A 659 29.68 -47.76 0.42
CA ILE A 659 30.03 -47.55 -1.01
C ILE A 659 31.48 -47.06 -1.12
N ALA A 660 31.92 -46.15 -0.25
CA ALA A 660 33.30 -45.68 -0.28
C ALA A 660 34.33 -46.75 0.09
N GLU A 661 33.99 -47.64 1.02
CA GLU A 661 34.81 -48.80 1.37
C GLU A 661 34.87 -49.81 0.22
N ARG A 662 33.72 -50.19 -0.39
CA ARG A 662 33.68 -51.05 -1.58
C ARG A 662 34.44 -50.45 -2.76
N TYR A 663 34.37 -49.16 -2.95
CA TYR A 663 35.16 -48.47 -4.00
C TYR A 663 36.66 -48.54 -3.72
N LYS A 664 37.08 -48.40 -2.45
CA LYS A 664 38.48 -48.60 -2.05
C LYS A 664 38.95 -50.02 -2.26
N GLU A 665 38.11 -51.00 -1.93
CA GLU A 665 38.44 -52.41 -2.12
C GLU A 665 38.51 -52.76 -3.63
N MET A 666 37.58 -52.34 -4.46
CA MET A 666 37.62 -52.53 -5.90
C MET A 666 38.84 -51.84 -6.54
N LYS A 667 39.18 -50.63 -6.09
CA LYS A 667 40.36 -49.93 -6.58
C LYS A 667 41.62 -50.65 -6.21
N SER A 668 41.75 -51.18 -4.99
CA SER A 668 42.92 -51.95 -4.56
C SER A 668 43.05 -53.28 -5.32
N GLN A 669 41.93 -53.96 -5.59
CA GLN A 669 41.87 -55.17 -6.45
C GLN A 669 42.24 -54.87 -7.90
N PHE A 670 41.83 -53.72 -8.42
CA PHE A 670 42.15 -53.27 -9.78
C PHE A 670 43.65 -52.90 -9.90
N ASP A 671 44.18 -52.22 -8.92
CA ASP A 671 45.61 -51.84 -8.84
C ASP A 671 46.48 -53.10 -8.65
N ALA A 672 46.03 -54.10 -7.87
CA ALA A 672 46.71 -55.38 -7.72
C ALA A 672 46.70 -56.20 -9.02
N LYS A 673 45.58 -56.23 -9.78
CA LYS A 673 45.52 -56.87 -11.11
C LYS A 673 46.36 -56.15 -12.14
N LYS A 674 46.50 -54.86 -12.11
CA LYS A 674 47.33 -54.03 -13.00
C LYS A 674 48.83 -54.31 -12.84
N ASN A 675 49.22 -54.78 -11.65
CA ASN A 675 50.60 -55.17 -11.38
C ASN A 675 50.96 -56.63 -11.79
N THR A 676 49.95 -57.46 -12.13
CA THR A 676 50.15 -58.85 -12.56
C THR A 676 49.99 -59.09 -14.07
N ASP A 677 49.45 -58.10 -14.83
CA ASP A 677 49.24 -58.28 -16.27
C ASP A 677 49.91 -57.13 -17.08
N LYS A 678 51.16 -57.36 -17.50
CA LYS A 678 51.92 -56.54 -18.44
C LYS A 678 51.68 -57.02 -19.88
N SER A 679 50.43 -57.12 -20.34
CA SER A 679 50.15 -57.30 -21.77
C SER A 679 48.64 -57.15 -22.03
N THR A 680 48.20 -55.97 -22.40
CA THR A 680 47.15 -55.66 -23.38
C THR A 680 46.72 -54.18 -23.26
N PRO A 681 46.40 -53.49 -24.37
CA PRO A 681 46.17 -52.04 -24.36
C PRO A 681 44.76 -51.67 -23.92
N PRO A 682 44.53 -50.41 -23.55
CA PRO A 682 43.30 -49.99 -22.83
C PRO A 682 42.14 -49.71 -23.82
N LEU A 683 41.05 -50.42 -23.65
CA LEU A 683 39.73 -50.02 -24.08
C LEU A 683 38.94 -49.71 -22.80
N LEU A 684 38.67 -48.44 -22.57
CA LEU A 684 37.47 -47.94 -21.86
C LEU A 684 37.64 -46.46 -21.54
N SER A 685 37.35 -45.64 -22.55
CA SER A 685 36.85 -44.31 -22.35
C SER A 685 35.31 -44.39 -22.34
N THR A 686 34.66 -43.61 -21.46
CA THR A 686 33.24 -43.36 -21.35
C THR A 686 32.42 -44.24 -20.40
N PHE A 687 32.53 -43.93 -19.12
CA PHE A 687 31.37 -43.90 -18.22
C PHE A 687 31.45 -42.67 -17.32
N ARG A 688 30.88 -41.54 -17.79
CA ARG A 688 30.51 -40.43 -16.92
C ARG A 688 29.22 -40.82 -16.24
N VAL A 689 29.29 -41.20 -14.97
CA VAL A 689 28.11 -41.23 -14.10
C VAL A 689 27.74 -39.76 -13.81
N LYS A 690 26.66 -39.28 -14.39
CA LYS A 690 26.02 -38.05 -13.96
C LYS A 690 25.47 -38.27 -12.53
N PRO A 691 25.64 -37.34 -11.60
CA PRO A 691 24.91 -37.41 -10.33
C PRO A 691 23.42 -37.22 -10.67
N MET A 692 22.60 -38.21 -10.42
CA MET A 692 21.15 -38.10 -10.45
C MET A 692 20.75 -37.26 -9.24
N SER A 693 20.18 -36.08 -9.49
CA SER A 693 19.50 -35.31 -8.48
C SER A 693 18.18 -36.02 -8.12
N PHE A 694 17.97 -36.23 -6.83
CA PHE A 694 16.83 -36.94 -6.23
C PHE A 694 15.48 -36.19 -6.30
N SER A 695 15.31 -35.28 -7.28
CA SER A 695 14.09 -34.47 -7.41
C SER A 695 13.02 -35.01 -8.37
N SER A 696 13.19 -36.21 -8.94
CA SER A 696 12.26 -36.70 -9.97
C SER A 696 11.38 -37.90 -9.57
N TYR A 697 11.34 -38.30 -8.32
CA TYR A 697 10.55 -39.50 -7.89
C TYR A 697 9.44 -39.25 -6.83
N MET A 698 9.05 -38.00 -6.56
CA MET A 698 7.94 -37.72 -5.63
C MET A 698 6.82 -36.89 -6.25
N LEU A 699 6.53 -37.06 -7.53
CA LEU A 699 5.37 -36.43 -8.19
C LEU A 699 4.52 -37.43 -9.00
N GLU A 700 4.42 -38.70 -8.56
CA GLU A 700 3.33 -39.60 -8.97
C GLU A 700 2.83 -40.34 -7.75
N GLY A 701 1.75 -39.85 -7.17
CA GLY A 701 0.99 -40.58 -6.14
C GLY A 701 0.54 -39.69 -4.98
N TYR A 702 -0.55 -39.01 -5.14
CA TYR A 702 -1.64 -38.44 -4.35
C TYR A 702 -2.00 -37.04 -4.76
#